data_6a5d62181224735da54de88b7e109ee1
#
_entry.id   6a5d62181224735da54de88b7e109ee1
#
_cell.length_a   1.000
_cell.length_b   1.000
_cell.length_c   1.000
_cell.angle_alpha   90.00
_cell.angle_beta   90.00
_cell.angle_gamma   90.00
#
_symmetry.space_group_name_H-M   'P 1'
#
loop_
_entity.id
_entity.type
_entity.pdbx_description
1 polymer ?
#
loop_
_entity_poly.entity_id
_entity_poly.type
_entity_poly.pdbx_seq_one_letter_code
_entity_poly.pdbx_strand_id
1 'polypeptide(L)'
;MTVTRHVFGVVVGMAFGMGSSPVLFAQQPVRGFPADALPQLWEVDAKVRALPDTARIRRYIREMTRAPHVAGTAASKRVAQWILGQFRSWGIDAAIETYEPMIPLPLEQRLEILGPKPWKARLKEEVMAEDPDSKQLGILPPYAAYTRDGDVTAPVVYANYALPEDFVQLEKMGVDVRGKIVLARAGPHSRTVKWESASKRGAVGLITYNDPKDDGFFVNRPYPRGPMRPPNAVERGTVRSELQGAGDPLTPGWAAKPGARRLALDDPATGISTIPVLSVSYADASALFDALEGVVVPSDAWKGALGLTYHVGPSKVQVRMKVRSEWKNRPIYNVIARIPGAKHPDEWVLVGNHHDAWVYGADDPVGSAATVMEAARSLGEMLKTGWKPDRTIIIALWDGEEFGCIGSTEWVEDHAAELRAKAVTYVNADNYRKGYLTTSGSGVMETFMREIFRDTKDPATGRSALDIARDRALAVARSAADSMAALERGVTLTPLGTNTDYGPFIQHLGITSLHIAYRNVGRGTYHSVFDSYAYFERFLDPDFSYGRAQSGAVASTVLRLADAPVLPWSFSDDARYFRPWALELQALSGAKRAGIDFAPLLAAVDSLAVAGAQYDVAMQRTLSRGSAVLLANKEILDAINRAIASSEATMLLPGGVPGRSWFAYPVSSGSAYNGSVARTFPFVREPLELGDFAAARVQADALVAAVRRFAARVRDLTRQLDTIR
;
A
#
# COMPACT_ATOMS: atom_id res chain seq x y z
N MET A 1 46.51 -5.62 49.81
CA MET A 1 45.92 -5.95 51.12
C MET A 1 44.51 -6.47 50.85
N THR A 2 44.36 -7.74 51.06
CA THR A 2 43.18 -8.60 50.77
C THR A 2 42.27 -8.59 51.98
N VAL A 3 40.97 -8.35 51.81
CA VAL A 3 39.99 -8.71 52.87
C VAL A 3 38.84 -9.46 52.21
N THR A 4 38.84 -10.74 52.43
CA THR A 4 37.80 -11.70 52.10
C THR A 4 36.72 -11.65 53.20
N ARG A 5 35.44 -11.51 52.84
CA ARG A 5 34.32 -11.79 53.77
C ARG A 5 33.49 -12.96 53.24
N HIS A 6 33.50 -14.05 53.93
CA HIS A 6 32.60 -15.19 53.78
C HIS A 6 31.24 -14.85 54.47
N VAL A 7 30.16 -15.10 53.78
CA VAL A 7 28.82 -15.14 54.42
C VAL A 7 28.27 -16.57 54.16
N PHE A 8 28.04 -17.29 55.23
CA PHE A 8 27.33 -18.56 55.27
C PHE A 8 25.82 -18.31 55.09
N GLY A 9 25.21 -18.92 54.13
CA GLY A 9 23.76 -18.93 53.93
C GLY A 9 23.20 -20.33 54.24
N VAL A 10 22.34 -20.42 55.21
CA VAL A 10 21.61 -21.64 55.58
C VAL A 10 20.48 -21.84 54.57
N VAL A 11 20.46 -22.97 53.86
CA VAL A 11 19.36 -23.39 53.00
C VAL A 11 18.36 -24.18 53.82
N VAL A 12 17.18 -23.59 54.06
CA VAL A 12 16.01 -24.33 54.60
C VAL A 12 15.18 -24.79 53.41
N GLY A 13 15.19 -26.06 53.11
CA GLY A 13 14.34 -26.65 52.06
C GLY A 13 12.91 -26.82 52.57
N MET A 14 12.00 -26.02 52.04
CA MET A 14 10.56 -26.30 52.09
C MET A 14 10.13 -26.94 50.77
N ALA A 15 9.75 -28.19 50.80
CA ALA A 15 9.10 -28.90 49.73
C ALA A 15 7.65 -28.41 49.66
N PHE A 16 7.34 -27.52 48.67
CA PHE A 16 5.96 -27.22 48.31
C PHE A 16 5.51 -28.23 47.25
N GLY A 17 4.51 -29.04 47.59
CA GLY A 17 3.78 -29.85 46.65
C GLY A 17 3.12 -28.97 45.58
N MET A 18 3.59 -29.05 44.33
CA MET A 18 2.94 -28.41 43.17
C MET A 18 1.65 -29.18 42.84
N GLY A 19 0.54 -28.78 43.45
CA GLY A 19 -0.76 -28.98 42.85
C GLY A 19 -0.83 -28.10 41.61
N SER A 20 -0.82 -28.66 40.41
CA SER A 20 -1.07 -27.97 39.17
C SER A 20 -2.53 -27.53 39.11
N SER A 21 -2.86 -26.39 39.75
CA SER A 21 -4.08 -25.66 39.40
C SER A 21 -3.89 -25.14 37.95
N PRO A 22 -4.83 -25.38 37.05
CA PRO A 22 -4.79 -24.71 35.74
C PRO A 22 -4.89 -23.22 36.01
N VAL A 23 -3.81 -22.48 35.73
CA VAL A 23 -3.87 -21.02 35.66
C VAL A 23 -4.86 -20.75 34.50
N LEU A 24 -6.09 -20.42 34.85
CA LEU A 24 -7.04 -19.79 33.95
C LEU A 24 -6.36 -18.49 33.52
N PHE A 25 -5.70 -18.52 32.38
CA PHE A 25 -5.33 -17.31 31.68
C PHE A 25 -6.64 -16.56 31.45
N ALA A 26 -6.86 -15.48 32.17
CA ALA A 26 -7.98 -14.58 31.92
C ALA A 26 -7.89 -14.22 30.43
N GLN A 27 -8.82 -14.76 29.65
CA GLN A 27 -8.82 -14.57 28.21
C GLN A 27 -8.91 -13.07 27.95
N GLN A 28 -7.92 -12.54 27.23
CA GLN A 28 -7.85 -11.11 26.98
C GLN A 28 -9.08 -10.67 26.17
N PRO A 29 -9.69 -9.52 26.47
CA PRO A 29 -10.84 -9.04 25.72
C PRO A 29 -10.50 -8.85 24.24
N VAL A 30 -11.46 -9.12 23.38
CA VAL A 30 -11.40 -8.83 21.93
C VAL A 30 -12.53 -7.86 21.62
N ARG A 31 -12.19 -6.73 21.05
CA ARG A 31 -13.14 -5.67 20.71
C ARG A 31 -14.21 -6.20 19.76
N GLY A 32 -15.46 -5.86 20.01
CA GLY A 32 -16.61 -6.31 19.22
C GLY A 32 -17.25 -7.61 19.72
N PHE A 33 -16.63 -8.31 20.69
CA PHE A 33 -17.12 -9.58 21.23
C PHE A 33 -17.50 -9.46 22.71
N PRO A 34 -18.66 -9.99 23.11
CA PRO A 34 -19.01 -10.12 24.53
C PRO A 34 -18.16 -11.21 25.20
N ALA A 35 -17.99 -11.11 26.52
CA ALA A 35 -17.09 -11.98 27.27
C ALA A 35 -17.44 -13.48 27.17
N ASP A 36 -18.73 -13.81 27.10
CA ASP A 36 -19.22 -15.18 26.97
C ASP A 36 -18.98 -15.81 25.57
N ALA A 37 -18.72 -15.00 24.54
CA ALA A 37 -18.34 -15.46 23.19
C ALA A 37 -16.82 -15.71 23.05
N LEU A 38 -15.99 -15.17 23.94
CA LEU A 38 -14.53 -15.24 23.83
C LEU A 38 -13.98 -16.67 23.82
N PRO A 39 -14.45 -17.63 24.62
CA PRO A 39 -13.92 -19.00 24.58
C PRO A 39 -14.01 -19.64 23.19
N GLN A 40 -15.16 -19.51 22.53
CA GLN A 40 -15.37 -20.03 21.18
C GLN A 40 -14.52 -19.26 20.17
N LEU A 41 -14.47 -17.91 20.26
CA LEU A 41 -13.64 -17.10 19.37
C LEU A 41 -12.17 -17.53 19.45
N TRP A 42 -11.62 -17.67 20.66
CA TRP A 42 -10.22 -18.05 20.84
C TRP A 42 -9.91 -19.43 20.28
N GLU A 43 -10.83 -20.38 20.43
CA GLU A 43 -10.67 -21.72 19.84
C GLU A 43 -10.61 -21.67 18.32
N VAL A 44 -11.57 -20.98 17.69
CA VAL A 44 -11.67 -20.85 16.22
C VAL A 44 -10.50 -20.06 15.67
N ASP A 45 -10.16 -18.93 16.28
CA ASP A 45 -9.06 -18.06 15.87
C ASP A 45 -7.68 -18.75 16.02
N ALA A 46 -7.46 -19.51 17.07
CA ALA A 46 -6.24 -20.28 17.24
C ALA A 46 -6.10 -21.37 16.17
N LYS A 47 -7.21 -22.05 15.84
CA LYS A 47 -7.22 -23.05 14.76
C LYS A 47 -6.89 -22.43 13.42
N VAL A 48 -7.54 -21.35 13.02
CA VAL A 48 -7.30 -20.71 11.72
C VAL A 48 -5.88 -20.20 11.59
N ARG A 49 -5.28 -19.64 12.67
CA ARG A 49 -3.89 -19.18 12.68
C ARG A 49 -2.86 -20.31 12.62
N ALA A 50 -3.21 -21.51 13.04
CA ALA A 50 -2.32 -22.68 13.01
C ALA A 50 -2.32 -23.39 11.64
N LEU A 51 -3.32 -23.20 10.79
CA LEU A 51 -3.48 -23.88 9.52
C LEU A 51 -2.48 -23.50 8.41
N PRO A 52 -1.97 -22.25 8.33
CA PRO A 52 -1.02 -21.89 7.28
C PRO A 52 0.25 -22.71 7.31
N ASP A 53 0.76 -23.06 6.11
CA ASP A 53 1.86 -23.97 5.92
C ASP A 53 2.90 -23.42 4.94
N THR A 54 4.18 -23.48 5.34
CA THR A 54 5.29 -22.91 4.57
C THR A 54 5.55 -23.63 3.24
N ALA A 55 5.31 -24.96 3.19
CA ALA A 55 5.51 -25.71 1.96
C ALA A 55 4.46 -25.38 0.89
N ARG A 56 3.22 -25.08 1.31
CA ARG A 56 2.18 -24.63 0.38
C ARG A 56 2.47 -23.23 -0.14
N ILE A 57 2.84 -22.28 0.74
CA ILE A 57 3.21 -20.92 0.35
C ILE A 57 4.35 -20.95 -0.66
N ARG A 58 5.41 -21.73 -0.36
CA ARG A 58 6.54 -21.96 -1.27
C ARG A 58 6.06 -22.47 -2.64
N ARG A 59 5.15 -23.44 -2.66
CA ARG A 59 4.59 -23.97 -3.90
C ARG A 59 3.80 -22.94 -4.67
N TYR A 60 2.96 -22.12 -4.00
CA TYR A 60 2.15 -21.09 -4.67
C TYR A 60 3.04 -20.05 -5.32
N ILE A 61 4.05 -19.53 -4.61
CA ILE A 61 5.00 -18.58 -5.18
C ILE A 61 5.70 -19.19 -6.39
N ARG A 62 6.20 -20.41 -6.28
CA ARG A 62 6.90 -21.12 -7.37
C ARG A 62 6.01 -21.30 -8.60
N GLU A 63 4.73 -21.64 -8.41
CA GLU A 63 3.81 -21.85 -9.54
C GLU A 63 3.43 -20.54 -10.24
N MET A 64 3.15 -19.48 -9.49
CA MET A 64 2.79 -18.18 -10.06
C MET A 64 3.98 -17.50 -10.75
N THR A 65 5.20 -17.69 -10.24
CA THR A 65 6.43 -17.09 -10.82
C THR A 65 7.09 -17.95 -11.91
N ARG A 66 6.45 -19.01 -12.43
CA ARG A 66 7.04 -19.90 -13.46
C ARG A 66 7.37 -19.19 -14.78
N ALA A 67 6.70 -18.10 -15.08
CA ALA A 67 6.91 -17.28 -16.27
C ALA A 67 6.55 -15.84 -16.00
N PRO A 68 7.12 -14.87 -16.74
CA PRO A 68 6.67 -13.49 -16.70
C PRO A 68 5.18 -13.39 -16.99
N HIS A 69 4.43 -12.62 -16.19
CA HIS A 69 2.97 -12.58 -16.28
C HIS A 69 2.40 -11.16 -16.15
N VAL A 70 2.86 -10.30 -17.04
CA VAL A 70 2.37 -8.92 -17.18
C VAL A 70 0.87 -8.92 -17.49
N ALA A 71 0.11 -8.02 -16.86
CA ALA A 71 -1.31 -7.85 -17.10
C ALA A 71 -1.65 -7.73 -18.58
N GLY A 72 -2.82 -8.23 -18.99
CA GLY A 72 -3.28 -8.22 -20.38
C GLY A 72 -2.56 -9.23 -21.29
N THR A 73 -1.77 -10.16 -20.74
CA THR A 73 -1.09 -11.21 -21.50
C THR A 73 -1.70 -12.60 -21.25
N ALA A 74 -1.42 -13.54 -22.15
CA ALA A 74 -1.82 -14.92 -21.96
C ALA A 74 -1.19 -15.57 -20.71
N ALA A 75 -0.06 -15.04 -20.23
CA ALA A 75 0.60 -15.52 -19.03
C ALA A 75 -0.15 -15.10 -17.76
N SER A 76 -0.62 -13.85 -17.68
CA SER A 76 -1.49 -13.39 -16.58
C SER A 76 -2.78 -14.22 -16.52
N LYS A 77 -3.42 -14.46 -17.68
CA LYS A 77 -4.60 -15.36 -17.76
C LYS A 77 -4.33 -16.75 -17.18
N ARG A 78 -3.18 -17.35 -17.45
CA ARG A 78 -2.82 -18.67 -16.91
C ARG A 78 -2.67 -18.63 -15.40
N VAL A 79 -2.07 -17.57 -14.83
CA VAL A 79 -1.97 -17.37 -13.38
C VAL A 79 -3.38 -17.26 -12.77
N ALA A 80 -4.24 -16.40 -13.32
CA ALA A 80 -5.62 -16.26 -12.86
C ALA A 80 -6.40 -17.59 -12.90
N GLN A 81 -6.26 -18.35 -13.99
CA GLN A 81 -6.90 -19.68 -14.12
C GLN A 81 -6.37 -20.67 -13.09
N TRP A 82 -5.06 -20.64 -12.80
CA TRP A 82 -4.47 -21.51 -11.79
C TRP A 82 -4.99 -21.14 -10.39
N ILE A 83 -5.03 -19.84 -10.04
CA ILE A 83 -5.60 -19.35 -8.78
C ILE A 83 -7.06 -19.78 -8.63
N LEU A 84 -7.88 -19.59 -9.68
CA LEU A 84 -9.27 -20.04 -9.72
C LEU A 84 -9.39 -21.53 -9.41
N GLY A 85 -8.53 -22.35 -10.04
CA GLY A 85 -8.48 -23.80 -9.80
C GLY A 85 -8.14 -24.13 -8.34
N GLN A 86 -7.25 -23.37 -7.69
CA GLN A 86 -6.91 -23.55 -6.28
C GLN A 86 -8.12 -23.25 -5.39
N PHE A 87 -8.80 -22.12 -5.53
CA PHE A 87 -9.98 -21.77 -4.74
C PHE A 87 -11.08 -22.85 -4.84
N ARG A 88 -11.37 -23.28 -6.06
CA ARG A 88 -12.37 -24.34 -6.29
C ARG A 88 -11.97 -25.68 -5.67
N SER A 89 -10.67 -26.02 -5.69
CA SER A 89 -10.16 -27.24 -5.06
C SER A 89 -10.31 -27.25 -3.53
N TRP A 90 -10.39 -26.06 -2.91
CA TRP A 90 -10.64 -25.91 -1.48
C TRP A 90 -12.14 -25.85 -1.13
N GLY A 91 -13.02 -25.97 -2.13
CA GLY A 91 -14.47 -25.90 -1.95
C GLY A 91 -14.99 -24.47 -1.79
N ILE A 92 -14.23 -23.48 -2.21
CA ILE A 92 -14.63 -22.07 -2.20
C ILE A 92 -15.19 -21.73 -3.59
N ASP A 93 -16.38 -21.14 -3.63
CA ASP A 93 -16.96 -20.66 -4.89
C ASP A 93 -16.13 -19.49 -5.42
N ALA A 94 -15.72 -19.57 -6.69
CA ALA A 94 -14.88 -18.57 -7.30
C ALA A 94 -15.12 -18.44 -8.80
N ALA A 95 -14.92 -17.22 -9.31
CA ALA A 95 -15.04 -16.86 -10.72
C ALA A 95 -13.92 -15.91 -11.15
N ILE A 96 -13.69 -15.82 -12.46
CA ILE A 96 -12.88 -14.75 -13.06
C ILE A 96 -13.84 -13.69 -13.61
N GLU A 97 -13.67 -12.46 -13.16
CA GLU A 97 -14.31 -11.27 -13.70
C GLU A 97 -13.34 -10.56 -14.63
N THR A 98 -13.78 -10.21 -15.83
CA THR A 98 -12.91 -9.69 -16.90
C THR A 98 -13.30 -8.28 -17.26
N TYR A 99 -12.29 -7.42 -17.40
CA TYR A 99 -12.39 -6.04 -17.90
C TYR A 99 -11.42 -5.84 -19.08
N GLU A 100 -11.64 -4.83 -19.90
CA GLU A 100 -10.83 -4.57 -21.10
C GLU A 100 -10.19 -3.16 -21.06
N PRO A 101 -9.35 -2.86 -20.07
CA PRO A 101 -8.68 -1.57 -19.99
C PRO A 101 -7.62 -1.38 -21.06
N MET A 102 -7.16 -0.14 -21.22
CA MET A 102 -5.99 0.21 -22.01
C MET A 102 -4.71 -0.23 -21.33
N ILE A 103 -4.04 -1.25 -21.85
CA ILE A 103 -2.75 -1.77 -21.37
C ILE A 103 -1.70 -1.57 -22.47
N PRO A 104 -0.85 -0.52 -22.41
CA PRO A 104 0.21 -0.32 -23.39
C PRO A 104 1.37 -1.28 -23.12
N LEU A 105 1.80 -2.01 -24.16
CA LEU A 105 3.00 -2.86 -24.08
C LEU A 105 4.11 -2.30 -24.97
N PRO A 106 5.40 -2.48 -24.57
CA PRO A 106 6.51 -1.88 -25.30
C PRO A 106 6.72 -2.52 -26.69
N LEU A 107 6.87 -1.69 -27.72
CA LEU A 107 7.24 -2.11 -29.06
C LEU A 107 8.70 -1.79 -29.41
N GLU A 108 9.16 -0.58 -29.06
CA GLU A 108 10.52 -0.15 -29.36
C GLU A 108 11.01 0.80 -28.27
N GLN A 109 12.20 0.51 -27.73
CA GLN A 109 12.96 1.41 -26.88
C GLN A 109 14.38 1.55 -27.43
N ARG A 110 14.88 2.79 -27.46
CA ARG A 110 16.23 3.09 -27.88
C ARG A 110 16.77 4.27 -27.07
N LEU A 111 18.02 4.18 -26.67
CA LEU A 111 18.78 5.27 -26.08
C LEU A 111 20.20 5.24 -26.64
N GLU A 112 20.63 6.34 -27.26
CA GLU A 112 21.92 6.42 -27.94
C GLU A 112 22.57 7.77 -27.66
N ILE A 113 23.87 7.79 -27.38
CA ILE A 113 24.71 8.99 -27.43
C ILE A 113 25.23 9.14 -28.84
N LEU A 114 24.95 10.30 -29.46
CA LEU A 114 25.39 10.66 -30.80
C LEU A 114 26.61 11.59 -30.69
N GLY A 115 27.70 11.27 -31.40
CA GLY A 115 28.89 12.11 -31.37
C GLY A 115 30.18 11.35 -31.63
N PRO A 116 31.35 11.93 -31.28
CA PRO A 116 32.66 11.35 -31.57
C PRO A 116 32.90 9.97 -30.96
N LYS A 117 32.22 9.70 -29.82
CA LYS A 117 32.24 8.40 -29.15
C LYS A 117 30.79 7.91 -29.04
N PRO A 118 30.24 7.32 -30.12
CA PRO A 118 28.86 6.84 -30.08
C PRO A 118 28.70 5.69 -29.12
N TRP A 119 27.57 5.71 -28.39
CA TRP A 119 27.22 4.66 -27.42
C TRP A 119 25.72 4.34 -27.50
N LYS A 120 25.37 3.10 -27.23
CA LYS A 120 24.00 2.63 -27.23
C LYS A 120 23.70 1.86 -25.93
N ALA A 121 22.63 2.24 -25.28
CA ALA A 121 22.14 1.54 -24.10
C ALA A 121 21.74 0.10 -24.44
N ARG A 122 22.02 -0.78 -23.52
CA ARG A 122 21.69 -2.20 -23.68
C ARG A 122 20.18 -2.45 -23.55
N LEU A 123 19.50 -1.72 -22.67
CA LEU A 123 18.06 -1.84 -22.36
C LEU A 123 17.61 -3.29 -22.19
N LYS A 124 18.46 -4.08 -21.55
CA LYS A 124 18.22 -5.50 -21.25
C LYS A 124 19.05 -5.90 -20.03
N GLU A 125 18.42 -6.58 -19.10
CA GLU A 125 19.12 -7.14 -17.96
C GLU A 125 19.99 -8.34 -18.35
N GLU A 126 21.12 -8.53 -17.69
CA GLU A 126 22.05 -9.63 -17.93
C GLU A 126 21.53 -10.92 -17.33
N VAL A 127 21.85 -12.02 -18.00
CA VAL A 127 21.59 -13.36 -17.47
C VAL A 127 22.57 -13.65 -16.34
N MET A 128 22.06 -14.08 -15.18
CA MET A 128 22.84 -14.52 -14.04
C MET A 128 22.82 -16.03 -13.92
N ALA A 129 23.99 -16.65 -13.71
CA ALA A 129 24.10 -18.10 -13.61
C ALA A 129 23.38 -18.64 -12.37
N GLU A 130 23.36 -17.85 -11.30
CA GLU A 130 22.74 -18.15 -10.02
C GLU A 130 21.21 -17.97 -10.02
N ASP A 131 20.66 -17.36 -11.07
CA ASP A 131 19.23 -17.12 -11.24
C ASP A 131 18.74 -17.70 -12.57
N PRO A 132 18.22 -18.93 -12.58
CA PRO A 132 17.73 -19.58 -13.80
C PRO A 132 16.62 -18.81 -14.51
N ASP A 133 15.80 -18.07 -13.78
CA ASP A 133 14.68 -17.30 -14.32
C ASP A 133 15.17 -16.16 -15.21
N SER A 134 16.36 -15.61 -14.93
CA SER A 134 16.95 -14.52 -15.74
C SER A 134 17.21 -14.93 -17.22
N LYS A 135 17.15 -16.22 -17.55
CA LYS A 135 17.38 -16.78 -18.92
C LYS A 135 16.12 -16.95 -19.74
N GLN A 136 14.93 -16.79 -19.15
CA GLN A 136 13.67 -17.15 -19.82
C GLN A 136 13.35 -16.24 -21.03
N LEU A 137 12.61 -16.82 -21.97
CA LEU A 137 12.01 -16.09 -23.09
C LEU A 137 10.70 -15.40 -22.65
N GLY A 138 10.31 -14.35 -23.37
CA GLY A 138 9.04 -13.65 -23.11
C GLY A 138 9.14 -12.51 -22.09
N ILE A 139 10.33 -12.24 -21.56
CA ILE A 139 10.56 -11.06 -20.73
C ILE A 139 10.43 -9.82 -21.62
N LEU A 140 9.51 -8.92 -21.28
CA LEU A 140 9.39 -7.64 -21.95
C LEU A 140 10.60 -6.74 -21.62
N PRO A 141 11.07 -5.92 -22.58
CA PRO A 141 12.15 -4.98 -22.31
C PRO A 141 11.77 -4.04 -21.17
N PRO A 142 12.75 -3.43 -20.47
CA PRO A 142 12.47 -2.38 -19.51
C PRO A 142 11.70 -1.25 -20.16
N TYR A 143 10.60 -0.80 -19.52
CA TYR A 143 9.79 0.31 -20.03
C TYR A 143 9.02 1.02 -18.91
N ALA A 144 8.56 2.22 -19.23
CA ALA A 144 7.65 2.99 -18.42
C ALA A 144 6.25 2.94 -19.07
N ALA A 145 5.30 2.27 -18.44
CA ALA A 145 3.93 2.17 -18.99
C ALA A 145 3.23 3.54 -18.96
N TYR A 146 2.38 3.78 -19.96
CA TYR A 146 1.70 5.06 -20.22
C TYR A 146 2.64 6.23 -20.50
N THR A 147 3.87 5.94 -20.91
CA THR A 147 4.72 6.96 -21.51
C THR A 147 4.21 7.31 -22.90
N ARG A 148 4.16 8.60 -23.26
CA ARG A 148 3.86 9.04 -24.63
C ARG A 148 4.91 8.49 -25.59
N ASP A 149 4.47 8.03 -26.76
CA ASP A 149 5.38 7.68 -27.86
C ASP A 149 6.17 8.91 -28.31
N GLY A 150 7.46 8.72 -28.59
CA GLY A 150 8.33 9.80 -29.07
C GLY A 150 9.68 9.32 -29.57
N ASP A 151 10.28 10.14 -30.43
CA ASP A 151 11.65 9.99 -30.96
C ASP A 151 12.31 11.37 -30.87
N VAL A 152 13.07 11.59 -29.82
CA VAL A 152 13.66 12.90 -29.50
C VAL A 152 15.16 12.83 -29.50
N THR A 153 15.81 13.90 -30.00
CA THR A 153 17.26 14.06 -29.99
C THR A 153 17.59 15.41 -29.37
N ALA A 154 18.28 15.42 -28.24
CA ALA A 154 18.58 16.62 -27.51
C ALA A 154 19.77 16.43 -26.53
N PRO A 155 20.41 17.49 -26.06
CA PRO A 155 21.34 17.42 -24.90
C PRO A 155 20.64 16.94 -23.64
N VAL A 156 21.41 16.35 -22.72
CA VAL A 156 20.92 15.85 -21.41
C VAL A 156 21.27 16.84 -20.29
N VAL A 157 20.35 17.04 -19.37
CA VAL A 157 20.55 17.78 -18.09
C VAL A 157 20.18 16.87 -16.93
N TYR A 158 21.04 16.78 -15.92
CA TYR A 158 20.78 16.06 -14.69
C TYR A 158 20.00 16.95 -13.71
N ALA A 159 18.89 16.44 -13.20
CA ALA A 159 17.98 17.17 -12.32
C ALA A 159 17.68 16.42 -11.01
N ASN A 160 18.69 15.83 -10.38
CA ASN A 160 18.54 15.13 -9.10
C ASN A 160 17.37 14.10 -9.14
N TYR A 161 16.29 14.32 -8.39
CA TYR A 161 15.06 13.52 -8.44
C TYR A 161 13.99 14.11 -9.39
N ALA A 162 14.28 15.19 -10.09
CA ALA A 162 13.35 15.95 -10.93
C ALA A 162 12.07 16.39 -10.19
N LEU A 163 12.19 16.79 -8.94
CA LEU A 163 11.12 17.40 -8.17
C LEU A 163 11.02 18.91 -8.46
N PRO A 164 9.91 19.58 -8.17
CA PRO A 164 9.76 21.02 -8.40
C PRO A 164 10.91 21.86 -7.84
N GLU A 165 11.40 21.56 -6.63
CA GLU A 165 12.53 22.25 -5.99
C GLU A 165 13.86 22.01 -6.68
N ASP A 166 14.07 20.85 -7.30
CA ASP A 166 15.28 20.55 -8.06
C ASP A 166 15.37 21.46 -9.29
N PHE A 167 14.26 21.71 -9.96
CA PHE A 167 14.22 22.62 -11.09
C PHE A 167 14.43 24.08 -10.67
N VAL A 168 13.86 24.51 -9.53
CA VAL A 168 14.15 25.84 -8.97
C VAL A 168 15.65 26.00 -8.68
N GLN A 169 16.30 24.93 -8.22
CA GLN A 169 17.75 24.95 -8.01
C GLN A 169 18.54 25.04 -9.33
N LEU A 170 18.13 24.32 -10.38
CA LEU A 170 18.72 24.43 -11.72
C LEU A 170 18.59 25.86 -12.28
N GLU A 171 17.42 26.48 -12.15
CA GLU A 171 17.16 27.87 -12.56
C GLU A 171 18.12 28.84 -11.84
N LYS A 172 18.36 28.68 -10.53
CA LYS A 172 19.35 29.48 -9.78
C LYS A 172 20.78 29.27 -10.25
N MET A 173 21.09 28.10 -10.82
CA MET A 173 22.39 27.78 -11.40
C MET A 173 22.52 28.25 -12.86
N GLY A 174 21.48 28.86 -13.43
CA GLY A 174 21.44 29.29 -14.83
C GLY A 174 21.28 28.13 -15.84
N VAL A 175 20.78 26.97 -15.39
CA VAL A 175 20.60 25.78 -16.23
C VAL A 175 19.13 25.67 -16.65
N ASP A 176 18.86 25.85 -17.94
CA ASP A 176 17.54 25.70 -18.56
C ASP A 176 17.37 24.27 -19.11
N VAL A 177 16.24 23.65 -18.82
CA VAL A 177 15.89 22.31 -19.33
C VAL A 177 15.02 22.32 -20.59
N ARG A 178 14.61 23.50 -21.04
CA ARG A 178 13.77 23.65 -22.24
C ARG A 178 14.45 23.07 -23.48
N GLY A 179 13.73 22.21 -24.19
CA GLY A 179 14.25 21.52 -25.37
C GLY A 179 15.33 20.47 -25.07
N LYS A 180 15.49 20.05 -23.79
CA LYS A 180 16.49 19.06 -23.39
C LYS A 180 15.83 17.80 -22.81
N ILE A 181 16.59 16.70 -22.76
CA ILE A 181 16.21 15.49 -22.05
C ILE A 181 16.67 15.63 -20.59
N VAL A 182 15.80 15.37 -19.66
CA VAL A 182 16.13 15.37 -18.22
C VAL A 182 16.57 13.96 -17.83
N LEU A 183 17.70 13.84 -17.11
CA LEU A 183 18.14 12.64 -16.42
C LEU A 183 17.87 12.79 -14.92
N ALA A 184 17.19 11.81 -14.30
CA ALA A 184 16.82 11.88 -12.89
C ALA A 184 16.98 10.55 -12.18
N ARG A 185 17.27 10.61 -10.87
CA ARG A 185 17.20 9.43 -10.00
C ARG A 185 15.73 9.00 -9.81
N ALA A 186 15.47 7.71 -9.77
CA ALA A 186 14.16 7.16 -9.44
C ALA A 186 13.80 7.51 -7.97
N GLY A 187 14.52 6.97 -7.00
CA GLY A 187 14.34 7.26 -5.58
C GLY A 187 12.93 6.98 -5.05
N PRO A 188 12.60 7.46 -3.85
CA PRO A 188 11.32 7.17 -3.18
C PRO A 188 10.15 8.04 -3.67
N HIS A 189 10.34 8.84 -4.71
CA HIS A 189 9.33 9.78 -5.19
C HIS A 189 8.57 9.25 -6.39
N SER A 190 7.30 9.64 -6.52
CA SER A 190 6.45 9.24 -7.65
C SER A 190 7.09 9.56 -9.01
N ARG A 191 6.96 8.63 -9.95
CA ARG A 191 7.43 8.79 -11.34
C ARG A 191 6.67 9.91 -12.06
N THR A 192 5.40 10.09 -11.73
CA THR A 192 4.49 11.10 -12.32
C THR A 192 4.99 12.52 -12.08
N VAL A 193 5.31 12.89 -10.85
CA VAL A 193 5.76 14.25 -10.50
C VAL A 193 7.01 14.64 -11.27
N LYS A 194 7.88 13.68 -11.58
CA LYS A 194 9.14 13.92 -12.32
C LYS A 194 8.90 14.39 -13.74
N TRP A 195 8.08 13.66 -14.51
CA TRP A 195 7.83 14.04 -15.90
C TRP A 195 6.91 15.27 -15.97
N GLU A 196 5.94 15.42 -15.08
CA GLU A 196 5.12 16.64 -15.02
C GLU A 196 5.96 17.88 -14.74
N SER A 197 6.86 17.82 -13.77
CA SER A 197 7.74 18.93 -13.44
C SER A 197 8.71 19.28 -14.57
N ALA A 198 9.24 18.27 -15.27
CA ALA A 198 10.11 18.44 -16.42
C ALA A 198 9.33 19.03 -17.63
N SER A 199 8.17 18.45 -17.96
CA SER A 199 7.33 18.87 -19.07
C SER A 199 6.83 20.30 -18.92
N LYS A 200 6.36 20.70 -17.73
CA LYS A 200 5.92 22.08 -17.42
C LYS A 200 7.03 23.12 -17.67
N ARG A 201 8.30 22.70 -17.67
CA ARG A 201 9.48 23.54 -17.95
C ARG A 201 10.02 23.38 -19.38
N GLY A 202 9.29 22.67 -20.24
CA GLY A 202 9.61 22.51 -21.65
C GLY A 202 10.69 21.45 -21.96
N ALA A 203 10.99 20.55 -21.04
CA ALA A 203 11.79 19.37 -21.34
C ALA A 203 11.09 18.50 -22.42
N VAL A 204 11.87 17.86 -23.30
CA VAL A 204 11.36 17.04 -24.40
C VAL A 204 11.37 15.54 -24.11
N GLY A 205 11.96 15.13 -23.00
CA GLY A 205 12.00 13.73 -22.54
C GLY A 205 12.54 13.61 -21.13
N LEU A 206 12.27 12.47 -20.49
CA LEU A 206 12.77 12.14 -19.16
C LEU A 206 13.40 10.74 -19.17
N ILE A 207 14.61 10.62 -18.63
CA ILE A 207 15.28 9.35 -18.35
C ILE A 207 15.36 9.19 -16.84
N THR A 208 14.93 8.04 -16.32
CA THR A 208 15.04 7.71 -14.89
C THR A 208 15.98 6.51 -14.68
N TYR A 209 16.71 6.51 -13.58
CA TYR A 209 17.55 5.40 -13.16
C TYR A 209 17.54 5.22 -11.65
N ASN A 210 17.71 3.98 -11.18
CA ASN A 210 17.88 3.70 -9.76
C ASN A 210 19.35 3.93 -9.38
N ASP A 211 19.59 4.92 -8.51
CA ASP A 211 20.95 5.19 -8.03
C ASP A 211 21.37 4.16 -6.99
N PRO A 212 22.60 3.61 -7.05
CA PRO A 212 23.08 2.66 -6.05
C PRO A 212 23.17 3.20 -4.62
N LYS A 213 23.04 4.50 -4.42
CA LYS A 213 22.89 5.14 -3.10
C LYS A 213 21.53 4.81 -2.47
N ASP A 214 20.50 4.65 -3.28
CA ASP A 214 19.12 4.44 -2.84
C ASP A 214 18.79 2.94 -2.69
N ASP A 215 19.22 2.08 -3.64
CA ASP A 215 18.90 0.64 -3.63
C ASP A 215 19.99 -0.29 -4.20
N GLY A 216 21.24 0.15 -4.25
CA GLY A 216 22.35 -0.60 -4.82
C GLY A 216 23.50 -0.88 -3.86
N PHE A 217 24.73 -0.96 -4.42
CA PHE A 217 25.93 -1.37 -3.69
C PHE A 217 26.31 -0.47 -2.51
N PHE A 218 25.82 0.74 -2.47
CA PHE A 218 26.08 1.66 -1.36
C PHE A 218 25.29 1.28 -0.10
N VAL A 219 24.11 0.66 -0.29
CA VAL A 219 23.25 0.20 0.81
C VAL A 219 23.71 -1.17 1.32
N ASN A 220 23.93 -2.14 0.40
CA ASN A 220 24.39 -3.48 0.70
C ASN A 220 24.90 -4.14 -0.60
N ARG A 221 25.41 -5.39 -0.51
CA ARG A 221 25.91 -6.14 -1.66
C ARG A 221 24.82 -6.32 -2.74
N PRO A 222 25.13 -6.07 -4.02
CA PRO A 222 24.22 -6.35 -5.11
C PRO A 222 23.95 -7.84 -5.31
N TYR A 223 22.77 -8.15 -5.84
CA TYR A 223 22.45 -9.50 -6.31
C TYR A 223 23.43 -9.95 -7.41
N PRO A 224 23.88 -11.22 -7.42
CA PRO A 224 23.43 -12.35 -6.61
C PRO A 224 24.18 -12.52 -5.26
N ARG A 225 25.14 -11.64 -4.93
CA ARG A 225 25.93 -11.74 -3.69
C ARG A 225 25.25 -11.15 -2.45
N GLY A 226 24.18 -10.37 -2.66
CA GLY A 226 23.38 -9.74 -1.64
C GLY A 226 22.02 -9.30 -2.19
N PRO A 227 21.18 -8.64 -1.41
CA PRO A 227 19.79 -8.36 -1.79
C PRO A 227 19.61 -7.08 -2.60
N MET A 228 20.66 -6.30 -2.89
CA MET A 228 20.51 -5.00 -3.55
C MET A 228 20.56 -5.09 -5.07
N ARG A 229 20.10 -4.02 -5.74
CA ARG A 229 19.99 -3.91 -7.19
C ARG A 229 21.35 -4.08 -7.87
N PRO A 230 21.48 -5.01 -8.83
CA PRO A 230 22.69 -5.14 -9.64
C PRO A 230 22.76 -4.04 -10.71
N PRO A 231 23.98 -3.77 -11.26
CA PRO A 231 24.23 -2.65 -12.16
C PRO A 231 23.31 -2.58 -13.40
N ASN A 232 22.90 -3.72 -13.91
CA ASN A 232 22.13 -3.81 -15.15
C ASN A 232 20.63 -4.00 -14.95
N ALA A 233 20.15 -4.06 -13.68
CA ALA A 233 18.72 -4.16 -13.40
C ALA A 233 18.02 -2.84 -13.66
N VAL A 234 16.84 -2.92 -14.24
CA VAL A 234 15.99 -1.76 -14.54
C VAL A 234 14.65 -1.90 -13.85
N GLU A 235 14.22 -0.85 -13.18
CA GLU A 235 12.90 -0.76 -12.57
C GLU A 235 11.85 -0.37 -13.60
N ARG A 236 10.93 -1.28 -13.89
CA ARG A 236 9.73 -1.01 -14.69
C ARG A 236 8.71 -0.27 -13.84
N GLY A 237 7.67 0.29 -14.43
CA GLY A 237 6.59 0.90 -13.70
C GLY A 237 5.71 1.79 -14.54
N THR A 238 4.56 2.17 -13.98
CA THR A 238 3.67 3.16 -14.60
C THR A 238 4.16 4.59 -14.37
N VAL A 239 3.96 5.45 -15.37
CA VAL A 239 4.22 6.90 -15.29
C VAL A 239 2.94 7.72 -15.47
N ARG A 240 1.79 7.06 -15.58
CA ARG A 240 0.49 7.74 -15.63
C ARG A 240 0.28 8.61 -14.39
N SER A 241 -0.36 9.76 -14.58
CA SER A 241 -0.75 10.61 -13.46
C SER A 241 -1.94 10.01 -12.71
N GLU A 242 -1.71 9.57 -11.50
CA GLU A 242 -2.75 9.06 -10.61
C GLU A 242 -3.66 10.17 -10.05
N LEU A 243 -3.35 11.44 -10.33
CA LEU A 243 -4.15 12.58 -9.89
C LEU A 243 -5.55 12.63 -10.52
N GLN A 244 -5.73 11.94 -11.65
CA GLN A 244 -7.02 11.84 -12.33
C GLN A 244 -7.88 10.68 -11.82
N GLY A 245 -7.33 9.80 -10.99
CA GLY A 245 -7.94 8.59 -10.47
C GLY A 245 -7.10 7.36 -10.76
N ALA A 246 -7.38 6.27 -10.07
CA ALA A 246 -6.86 4.93 -10.39
C ALA A 246 -7.64 4.32 -11.57
N GLY A 247 -7.30 3.11 -11.99
CA GLY A 247 -8.04 2.36 -13.02
C GLY A 247 -7.65 2.69 -14.46
N ASP A 248 -8.49 2.32 -15.41
CA ASP A 248 -8.25 2.54 -16.84
C ASP A 248 -8.22 4.04 -17.17
N PRO A 249 -7.13 4.56 -17.79
CA PRO A 249 -7.06 5.95 -18.20
C PRO A 249 -8.19 6.39 -19.15
N LEU A 250 -8.78 5.46 -19.88
CA LEU A 250 -9.80 5.80 -20.87
C LEU A 250 -11.23 5.73 -20.33
N THR A 251 -11.41 5.20 -19.12
CA THR A 251 -12.72 5.09 -18.46
C THR A 251 -12.71 5.60 -17.01
N PRO A 252 -12.22 6.84 -16.74
CA PRO A 252 -12.09 7.35 -15.38
C PRO A 252 -13.47 7.52 -14.72
N GLY A 253 -13.76 6.72 -13.70
CA GLY A 253 -15.01 6.73 -12.94
C GLY A 253 -16.10 5.79 -13.45
N TRP A 254 -15.81 4.93 -14.42
CA TRP A 254 -16.71 3.85 -14.86
C TRP A 254 -15.92 2.67 -15.43
N ALA A 255 -16.43 1.47 -15.22
CA ALA A 255 -15.72 0.23 -15.56
C ALA A 255 -15.46 0.02 -17.07
N ALA A 256 -14.25 -0.43 -17.39
CA ALA A 256 -13.77 -0.73 -18.75
C ALA A 256 -14.35 -2.06 -19.28
N LYS A 257 -15.68 -2.15 -19.38
CA LYS A 257 -16.37 -3.29 -19.98
C LYS A 257 -16.34 -3.27 -21.50
N PRO A 258 -16.57 -4.40 -22.18
CA PRO A 258 -16.78 -4.42 -23.63
C PRO A 258 -17.85 -3.41 -24.04
N GLY A 259 -17.51 -2.53 -25.01
CA GLY A 259 -18.42 -1.47 -25.47
C GLY A 259 -18.54 -0.22 -24.58
N ALA A 260 -17.79 -0.13 -23.49
CA ALA A 260 -17.78 1.08 -22.64
C ALA A 260 -17.31 2.32 -23.44
N ARG A 261 -17.93 3.48 -23.16
CA ARG A 261 -17.44 4.77 -23.66
C ARG A 261 -15.99 4.99 -23.19
N ARG A 262 -15.14 5.51 -24.05
CA ARG A 262 -13.73 5.76 -23.74
C ARG A 262 -13.33 7.17 -24.11
N LEU A 263 -12.41 7.75 -23.34
CA LEU A 263 -11.73 8.98 -23.68
C LEU A 263 -10.77 8.76 -24.84
N ALA A 264 -10.41 9.81 -25.56
CA ALA A 264 -9.32 9.78 -26.51
C ALA A 264 -7.97 9.68 -25.79
N LEU A 265 -6.95 9.05 -26.41
CA LEU A 265 -5.63 8.88 -25.79
C LEU A 265 -4.92 10.20 -25.47
N ASP A 266 -5.23 11.26 -26.20
CA ASP A 266 -4.67 12.60 -26.01
C ASP A 266 -5.52 13.50 -25.11
N ASP A 267 -6.61 12.99 -24.55
CA ASP A 267 -7.40 13.72 -23.54
C ASP A 267 -6.56 13.90 -22.27
N PRO A 268 -6.40 15.14 -21.76
CA PRO A 268 -5.63 15.41 -20.56
C PRO A 268 -6.11 14.62 -19.32
N ALA A 269 -7.40 14.26 -19.27
CA ALA A 269 -7.98 13.49 -18.18
C ALA A 269 -7.44 12.04 -18.10
N THR A 270 -6.78 11.52 -19.14
CA THR A 270 -6.14 10.20 -19.13
C THR A 270 -4.94 10.12 -18.20
N GLY A 271 -4.29 11.24 -17.90
CA GLY A 271 -3.05 11.29 -17.14
C GLY A 271 -1.84 10.65 -17.82
N ILE A 272 -1.95 10.28 -19.12
CA ILE A 272 -0.83 9.79 -19.94
C ILE A 272 0.26 10.87 -20.02
N SER A 273 1.54 10.49 -19.95
CA SER A 273 2.62 11.46 -19.93
C SER A 273 2.64 12.32 -21.22
N THR A 274 2.99 13.59 -21.11
CA THR A 274 3.04 14.50 -22.26
C THR A 274 4.38 14.48 -22.99
N ILE A 275 5.41 13.87 -22.40
CA ILE A 275 6.74 13.66 -22.96
C ILE A 275 7.12 12.19 -22.84
N PRO A 276 7.99 11.66 -23.72
CA PRO A 276 8.51 10.30 -23.59
C PRO A 276 9.33 10.15 -22.30
N VAL A 277 9.12 9.01 -21.60
CA VAL A 277 9.83 8.61 -20.39
C VAL A 277 10.48 7.25 -20.61
N LEU A 278 11.72 7.08 -20.18
CA LEU A 278 12.47 5.83 -20.28
C LEU A 278 13.19 5.53 -18.97
N SER A 279 13.02 4.33 -18.43
CA SER A 279 13.80 3.84 -17.29
C SER A 279 15.02 3.06 -17.80
N VAL A 280 16.18 3.31 -17.17
CA VAL A 280 17.45 2.65 -17.52
C VAL A 280 18.16 2.12 -16.29
N SER A 281 19.11 1.22 -16.48
CA SER A 281 19.99 0.74 -15.43
C SER A 281 20.96 1.84 -14.98
N TYR A 282 21.53 1.70 -13.77
CA TYR A 282 22.57 2.64 -13.36
C TYR A 282 23.89 2.43 -14.13
N ALA A 283 24.10 1.25 -14.71
CA ALA A 283 25.20 1.04 -15.64
C ALA A 283 25.03 1.86 -16.93
N ASP A 284 23.80 1.90 -17.51
CA ASP A 284 23.50 2.73 -18.67
C ASP A 284 23.53 4.23 -18.30
N ALA A 285 23.03 4.61 -17.12
CA ALA A 285 23.07 5.99 -16.66
C ALA A 285 24.49 6.52 -16.48
N SER A 286 25.45 5.68 -16.08
CA SER A 286 26.87 6.06 -15.95
C SER A 286 27.43 6.60 -17.26
N ALA A 287 27.09 5.98 -18.42
CA ALA A 287 27.53 6.48 -19.72
C ALA A 287 26.93 7.86 -20.07
N LEU A 288 25.72 8.15 -19.63
CA LEU A 288 25.12 9.49 -19.77
C LEU A 288 25.85 10.53 -18.88
N PHE A 289 26.18 10.15 -17.64
CA PHE A 289 26.93 11.02 -16.73
C PHE A 289 28.33 11.36 -17.25
N ASP A 290 29.02 10.39 -17.89
CA ASP A 290 30.31 10.61 -18.51
C ASP A 290 30.26 11.64 -19.66
N ALA A 291 29.07 11.84 -20.23
CA ALA A 291 28.83 12.83 -21.29
C ALA A 291 28.39 14.20 -20.74
N LEU A 292 28.06 14.32 -19.45
CA LEU A 292 27.67 15.58 -18.83
C LEU A 292 28.88 16.44 -18.48
N GLU A 293 28.73 17.74 -18.69
CA GLU A 293 29.74 18.75 -18.36
C GLU A 293 29.09 19.92 -17.61
N GLY A 294 29.82 21.05 -17.54
CA GLY A 294 29.29 22.26 -16.91
C GLY A 294 29.44 22.27 -15.40
N VAL A 295 28.47 22.86 -14.74
CA VAL A 295 28.53 23.09 -13.28
C VAL A 295 28.40 21.78 -12.50
N VAL A 296 29.23 21.61 -11.48
CA VAL A 296 29.13 20.50 -10.53
C VAL A 296 27.86 20.67 -9.69
N VAL A 297 27.22 19.57 -9.31
CA VAL A 297 26.00 19.58 -8.49
C VAL A 297 26.16 20.41 -7.20
N PRO A 298 25.10 21.09 -6.72
CA PRO A 298 25.21 22.13 -5.70
C PRO A 298 25.44 21.61 -4.29
N SER A 299 25.20 20.32 -4.03
CA SER A 299 25.32 19.75 -2.70
C SER A 299 25.43 18.22 -2.71
N ASP A 300 25.80 17.64 -1.58
CA ASP A 300 25.86 16.18 -1.40
C ASP A 300 24.48 15.49 -1.52
N ALA A 301 23.38 16.23 -1.32
CA ALA A 301 22.04 15.72 -1.55
C ALA A 301 21.77 15.40 -3.04
N TRP A 302 22.47 16.10 -3.95
CA TRP A 302 22.40 15.88 -5.40
C TRP A 302 23.36 14.78 -5.90
N LYS A 303 24.31 14.34 -5.08
CA LYS A 303 25.24 13.28 -5.44
C LYS A 303 24.59 11.92 -5.19
N GLY A 304 24.66 11.05 -6.19
CA GLY A 304 24.43 9.62 -6.04
C GLY A 304 25.69 8.87 -5.63
N ALA A 305 25.76 7.57 -5.94
CA ALA A 305 26.87 6.70 -5.59
C ALA A 305 27.58 6.05 -6.80
N LEU A 306 27.51 6.64 -8.00
CA LEU A 306 28.12 6.07 -9.21
C LEU A 306 29.67 6.19 -9.25
N GLY A 307 30.31 6.80 -8.29
CA GLY A 307 31.78 6.90 -8.23
C GLY A 307 32.38 7.87 -9.25
N LEU A 308 31.59 8.86 -9.73
CA LEU A 308 31.99 9.86 -10.71
C LEU A 308 31.71 11.29 -10.19
N THR A 309 32.23 12.30 -10.89
CA THR A 309 31.85 13.69 -10.63
C THR A 309 30.51 13.99 -11.25
N TYR A 310 29.54 14.39 -10.43
CA TYR A 310 28.18 14.73 -10.90
C TYR A 310 28.17 16.15 -11.44
N HIS A 311 28.02 16.30 -12.75
CA HIS A 311 27.76 17.57 -13.43
C HIS A 311 26.27 17.68 -13.77
N VAL A 312 25.71 18.89 -13.72
CA VAL A 312 24.31 19.11 -14.09
C VAL A 312 24.09 19.15 -15.61
N GLY A 313 25.13 19.36 -16.40
CA GLY A 313 25.03 19.52 -17.84
C GLY A 313 24.83 21.01 -18.27
N PRO A 314 24.33 21.26 -19.49
CA PRO A 314 23.93 20.25 -20.47
C PRO A 314 25.10 19.44 -21.03
N SER A 315 24.81 18.23 -21.58
CA SER A 315 25.81 17.46 -22.31
C SER A 315 26.25 18.18 -23.59
N LYS A 316 27.52 18.06 -24.01
CA LYS A 316 28.00 18.53 -25.30
C LYS A 316 27.51 17.69 -26.47
N VAL A 317 27.18 16.44 -26.20
CA VAL A 317 26.68 15.49 -27.21
C VAL A 317 25.16 15.47 -27.23
N GLN A 318 24.63 15.08 -28.40
CA GLN A 318 23.19 14.80 -28.52
C GLN A 318 22.90 13.38 -28.04
N VAL A 319 21.80 13.23 -27.35
CA VAL A 319 21.26 11.92 -26.98
C VAL A 319 19.92 11.71 -27.68
N ARG A 320 19.80 10.59 -28.39
CA ARG A 320 18.53 10.15 -29.00
C ARG A 320 17.84 9.18 -28.08
N MET A 321 16.60 9.48 -27.74
CA MET A 321 15.70 8.62 -27.02
C MET A 321 14.46 8.35 -27.83
N LYS A 322 14.15 7.06 -28.09
CA LYS A 322 12.94 6.64 -28.78
C LYS A 322 12.17 5.64 -27.94
N VAL A 323 10.87 5.88 -27.78
CA VAL A 323 9.94 4.96 -27.12
C VAL A 323 8.67 4.84 -27.96
N ARG A 324 8.21 3.60 -28.13
CA ARG A 324 6.95 3.28 -28.79
C ARG A 324 6.26 2.14 -28.06
N SER A 325 4.94 2.27 -27.89
CA SER A 325 4.10 1.25 -27.27
C SER A 325 2.98 0.80 -28.20
N GLU A 326 2.54 -0.42 -28.06
CA GLU A 326 1.29 -0.89 -28.65
C GLU A 326 0.14 -0.49 -27.73
N TRP A 327 -0.58 0.54 -28.09
CA TRP A 327 -1.74 1.05 -27.37
C TRP A 327 -2.97 0.22 -27.73
N LYS A 328 -3.37 -0.67 -26.82
CA LYS A 328 -4.48 -1.60 -27.06
C LYS A 328 -5.23 -1.92 -25.80
N ASN A 329 -6.56 -1.97 -25.90
CA ASN A 329 -7.37 -2.55 -24.84
C ASN A 329 -7.09 -4.06 -24.75
N ARG A 330 -6.81 -4.54 -23.54
CA ARG A 330 -6.45 -5.93 -23.28
C ARG A 330 -7.27 -6.46 -22.13
N PRO A 331 -7.75 -7.71 -22.20
CA PRO A 331 -8.48 -8.29 -21.09
C PRO A 331 -7.56 -8.51 -19.88
N ILE A 332 -8.05 -8.13 -18.72
CA ILE A 332 -7.49 -8.45 -17.40
C ILE A 332 -8.45 -9.39 -16.66
N TYR A 333 -7.94 -10.12 -15.68
CA TYR A 333 -8.61 -11.28 -15.10
C TYR A 333 -8.59 -11.25 -13.56
N ASN A 334 -9.54 -10.55 -12.95
CA ASN A 334 -9.72 -10.56 -11.50
C ASN A 334 -10.28 -11.91 -11.04
N VAL A 335 -9.65 -12.53 -10.07
CA VAL A 335 -10.14 -13.77 -9.47
C VAL A 335 -10.89 -13.45 -8.19
N ILE A 336 -12.19 -13.64 -8.19
CA ILE A 336 -13.06 -13.31 -7.06
C ILE A 336 -13.60 -14.62 -6.46
N ALA A 337 -13.35 -14.86 -5.18
CA ALA A 337 -13.84 -15.99 -4.44
C ALA A 337 -14.76 -15.52 -3.30
N ARG A 338 -15.78 -16.34 -2.97
CA ARG A 338 -16.81 -15.96 -2.01
C ARG A 338 -17.09 -17.08 -1.02
N ILE A 339 -17.12 -16.76 0.27
CA ILE A 339 -17.61 -17.61 1.35
C ILE A 339 -18.86 -16.92 1.91
N PRO A 340 -20.07 -17.47 1.68
CA PRO A 340 -21.31 -16.86 2.11
C PRO A 340 -21.43 -16.75 3.63
N GLY A 341 -21.90 -15.60 4.11
CA GLY A 341 -22.22 -15.37 5.51
C GLY A 341 -23.48 -16.11 5.94
N ALA A 342 -23.44 -16.71 7.14
CA ALA A 342 -24.56 -17.48 7.68
C ALA A 342 -25.66 -16.61 8.29
N LYS A 343 -25.32 -15.42 8.83
CA LYS A 343 -26.27 -14.53 9.52
C LYS A 343 -26.48 -13.21 8.79
N HIS A 344 -25.44 -12.67 8.14
CA HIS A 344 -25.41 -11.37 7.47
C HIS A 344 -24.81 -11.53 6.04
N PRO A 345 -25.47 -12.25 5.12
CA PRO A 345 -24.92 -12.52 3.79
C PRO A 345 -24.73 -11.26 2.94
N ASP A 346 -25.41 -10.17 3.25
CA ASP A 346 -25.28 -8.87 2.60
C ASP A 346 -24.30 -7.91 3.27
N GLU A 347 -23.54 -8.35 4.27
CA GLU A 347 -22.41 -7.63 4.84
C GLU A 347 -21.11 -8.29 4.40
N TRP A 348 -20.23 -7.55 3.69
CA TRP A 348 -19.08 -8.11 3.02
C TRP A 348 -17.77 -7.68 3.67
N VAL A 349 -17.01 -8.62 4.18
CA VAL A 349 -15.60 -8.43 4.56
C VAL A 349 -14.75 -8.84 3.37
N LEU A 350 -14.03 -7.86 2.79
CA LEU A 350 -13.21 -8.10 1.62
C LEU A 350 -11.73 -8.22 2.01
N VAL A 351 -11.01 -9.11 1.34
CA VAL A 351 -9.55 -9.25 1.48
C VAL A 351 -8.93 -9.51 0.12
N GLY A 352 -7.79 -8.89 -0.16
CA GLY A 352 -7.18 -9.07 -1.47
C GLY A 352 -5.73 -8.66 -1.57
N ASN A 353 -5.19 -8.96 -2.73
CA ASN A 353 -3.92 -8.52 -3.28
C ASN A 353 -3.99 -8.65 -4.80
N HIS A 354 -2.97 -8.14 -5.52
CA HIS A 354 -2.88 -8.39 -6.95
C HIS A 354 -2.06 -9.64 -7.29
N HIS A 355 -2.12 -10.07 -8.55
CA HIS A 355 -1.40 -11.24 -9.03
C HIS A 355 -0.65 -11.00 -10.34
N ASP A 356 -0.82 -9.83 -10.98
CA ASP A 356 0.00 -9.44 -12.13
C ASP A 356 1.35 -8.91 -11.67
N ALA A 357 2.35 -8.94 -12.54
CA ALA A 357 3.70 -8.49 -12.22
C ALA A 357 4.40 -7.93 -13.45
N TRP A 358 5.38 -7.02 -13.24
CA TRP A 358 6.20 -6.52 -14.34
C TRP A 358 7.06 -7.60 -15.01
N VAL A 359 7.46 -8.63 -14.27
CA VAL A 359 8.17 -9.81 -14.77
C VAL A 359 7.68 -11.05 -14.02
N TYR A 360 8.43 -11.56 -13.04
CA TYR A 360 8.06 -12.72 -12.21
C TYR A 360 7.33 -12.33 -10.93
N GLY A 361 7.66 -11.15 -10.38
CA GLY A 361 6.98 -10.58 -9.23
C GLY A 361 7.02 -11.42 -7.97
N ALA A 362 8.13 -12.10 -7.69
CA ALA A 362 8.19 -12.98 -6.53
C ALA A 362 8.05 -12.21 -5.21
N ASP A 363 8.63 -11.00 -5.14
CA ASP A 363 8.43 -10.04 -4.06
C ASP A 363 7.13 -9.26 -4.24
N ASP A 364 6.92 -8.72 -5.47
CA ASP A 364 5.80 -7.85 -5.80
C ASP A 364 5.03 -8.37 -7.04
N PRO A 365 3.83 -9.01 -6.80
CA PRO A 365 3.09 -9.21 -5.53
C PRO A 365 3.00 -10.67 -5.06
N VAL A 366 3.59 -11.61 -5.81
CA VAL A 366 3.29 -13.05 -5.72
C VAL A 366 3.49 -13.60 -4.30
N GLY A 367 4.53 -13.11 -3.59
CA GLY A 367 4.75 -13.49 -2.20
C GLY A 367 3.51 -13.26 -1.34
N SER A 368 2.96 -12.06 -1.37
CA SER A 368 1.76 -11.72 -0.60
C SER A 368 0.48 -12.32 -1.19
N ALA A 369 0.34 -12.42 -2.51
CA ALA A 369 -0.78 -13.13 -3.13
C ALA A 369 -0.86 -14.59 -2.61
N ALA A 370 0.30 -15.26 -2.48
CA ALA A 370 0.38 -16.60 -1.90
C ALA A 370 -0.07 -16.62 -0.43
N THR A 371 0.19 -15.56 0.36
CA THR A 371 -0.27 -15.50 1.75
C THR A 371 -1.78 -15.29 1.85
N VAL A 372 -2.37 -14.48 0.97
CA VAL A 372 -3.84 -14.32 0.85
C VAL A 372 -4.49 -15.64 0.45
N MET A 373 -3.93 -16.34 -0.54
CA MET A 373 -4.41 -17.66 -0.95
C MET A 373 -4.35 -18.67 0.20
N GLU A 374 -3.26 -18.69 0.98
CA GLU A 374 -3.13 -19.61 2.12
C GLU A 374 -4.08 -19.24 3.27
N ALA A 375 -4.34 -17.96 3.49
CA ALA A 375 -5.38 -17.51 4.42
C ALA A 375 -6.77 -17.97 3.95
N ALA A 376 -7.09 -17.80 2.67
CA ALA A 376 -8.35 -18.29 2.07
C ALA A 376 -8.51 -19.81 2.20
N ARG A 377 -7.45 -20.57 1.90
CA ARG A 377 -7.46 -22.03 2.11
C ARG A 377 -7.71 -22.38 3.57
N SER A 378 -7.10 -21.66 4.49
CA SER A 378 -7.30 -21.89 5.93
C SER A 378 -8.75 -21.66 6.34
N LEU A 379 -9.39 -20.61 5.82
CA LEU A 379 -10.84 -20.38 6.01
C LEU A 379 -11.67 -21.51 5.38
N GLY A 380 -11.30 -21.98 4.19
CA GLY A 380 -11.94 -23.14 3.55
C GLY A 380 -11.83 -24.43 4.37
N GLU A 381 -10.68 -24.68 5.04
CA GLU A 381 -10.55 -25.81 5.96
C GLU A 381 -11.43 -25.64 7.22
N MET A 382 -11.59 -24.41 7.72
CA MET A 382 -12.50 -24.14 8.83
C MET A 382 -13.95 -24.46 8.47
N LEU A 383 -14.40 -24.21 7.24
CA LEU A 383 -15.74 -24.59 6.79
C LEU A 383 -16.00 -26.11 6.93
N LYS A 384 -14.97 -26.93 6.69
CA LYS A 384 -15.06 -28.40 6.84
C LYS A 384 -15.23 -28.83 8.30
N THR A 385 -14.86 -27.98 9.26
CA THR A 385 -15.08 -28.24 10.70
C THR A 385 -16.46 -27.84 11.19
N GLY A 386 -17.32 -27.31 10.32
CA GLY A 386 -18.65 -26.82 10.65
C GLY A 386 -18.70 -25.32 10.99
N TRP A 387 -17.55 -24.62 11.07
CA TRP A 387 -17.55 -23.17 11.18
C TRP A 387 -18.12 -22.52 9.91
N LYS A 388 -18.88 -21.47 10.10
CA LYS A 388 -19.39 -20.61 9.01
C LYS A 388 -19.23 -19.16 9.46
N PRO A 389 -18.73 -18.28 8.60
CA PRO A 389 -18.65 -16.86 8.94
C PRO A 389 -20.04 -16.28 9.11
N ASP A 390 -20.21 -15.34 10.02
CA ASP A 390 -21.49 -14.62 10.18
C ASP A 390 -21.73 -13.67 9.00
N ARG A 391 -20.67 -12.98 8.49
CA ARG A 391 -20.68 -12.12 7.30
C ARG A 391 -20.04 -12.80 6.11
N THR A 392 -20.46 -12.43 4.91
CA THR A 392 -19.82 -12.91 3.67
C THR A 392 -18.37 -12.44 3.59
N ILE A 393 -17.47 -13.37 3.27
CA ILE A 393 -16.07 -13.07 3.00
C ILE A 393 -15.86 -13.11 1.49
N ILE A 394 -15.29 -12.02 0.94
CA ILE A 394 -14.87 -11.93 -0.46
C ILE A 394 -13.36 -11.90 -0.50
N ILE A 395 -12.75 -12.83 -1.23
CA ILE A 395 -11.32 -12.89 -1.48
C ILE A 395 -11.07 -12.50 -2.93
N ALA A 396 -10.25 -11.48 -3.15
CA ALA A 396 -9.97 -10.97 -4.48
C ALA A 396 -8.47 -11.02 -4.79
N LEU A 397 -8.11 -11.61 -5.94
CA LEU A 397 -6.78 -11.52 -6.52
C LEU A 397 -6.92 -10.68 -7.80
N TRP A 398 -6.41 -9.45 -7.75
CA TRP A 398 -6.56 -8.45 -8.80
C TRP A 398 -5.56 -8.63 -9.92
N ASP A 399 -5.91 -8.25 -11.13
CA ASP A 399 -5.01 -8.18 -12.30
C ASP A 399 -4.84 -6.73 -12.73
N GLY A 400 -3.64 -6.33 -13.14
CA GLY A 400 -3.38 -4.98 -13.64
C GLY A 400 -3.16 -3.91 -12.57
N GLU A 401 -2.81 -4.28 -11.36
CA GLU A 401 -2.42 -3.33 -10.31
C GLU A 401 -1.22 -2.49 -10.73
N GLU A 402 -0.20 -3.12 -11.29
CA GLU A 402 1.06 -2.52 -11.72
C GLU A 402 0.89 -1.40 -12.77
N PHE A 403 -0.23 -1.40 -13.46
CA PHE A 403 -0.62 -0.36 -14.41
C PHE A 403 -1.43 0.78 -13.78
N GLY A 404 -1.60 0.80 -12.46
CA GLY A 404 -2.30 1.83 -11.69
C GLY A 404 -3.60 1.33 -11.05
N CYS A 405 -3.54 0.22 -10.30
CA CYS A 405 -4.66 -0.41 -9.59
C CYS A 405 -5.87 -0.67 -10.49
N ILE A 406 -5.63 -1.11 -11.74
CA ILE A 406 -6.71 -1.19 -12.74
C ILE A 406 -7.77 -2.20 -12.30
N GLY A 407 -7.37 -3.46 -12.02
CA GLY A 407 -8.34 -4.52 -11.75
C GLY A 407 -9.25 -4.24 -10.57
N SER A 408 -8.68 -3.76 -9.47
CA SER A 408 -9.47 -3.38 -8.29
C SER A 408 -10.38 -2.18 -8.54
N THR A 409 -9.89 -1.18 -9.31
CA THR A 409 -10.68 0.02 -9.62
C THR A 409 -11.85 -0.30 -10.53
N GLU A 410 -11.61 -1.02 -11.63
CA GLU A 410 -12.68 -1.41 -12.56
C GLU A 410 -13.77 -2.23 -11.87
N TRP A 411 -13.35 -3.12 -10.94
CA TRP A 411 -14.29 -3.90 -10.16
C TRP A 411 -15.07 -3.03 -9.16
N VAL A 412 -14.41 -2.10 -8.48
CA VAL A 412 -15.07 -1.19 -7.53
C VAL A 412 -16.05 -0.25 -8.24
N GLU A 413 -15.70 0.26 -9.40
CA GLU A 413 -16.59 1.11 -10.21
C GLU A 413 -17.81 0.34 -10.74
N ASP A 414 -17.61 -0.91 -11.18
CA ASP A 414 -18.68 -1.80 -11.64
C ASP A 414 -19.65 -2.16 -10.52
N HIS A 415 -19.14 -2.44 -9.32
CA HIS A 415 -19.91 -2.87 -8.15
C HIS A 415 -20.18 -1.74 -7.15
N ALA A 416 -19.98 -0.46 -7.53
CA ALA A 416 -20.04 0.66 -6.60
C ALA A 416 -21.35 0.74 -5.79
N ALA A 417 -22.48 0.45 -6.40
CA ALA A 417 -23.78 0.45 -5.71
C ALA A 417 -23.88 -0.64 -4.64
N GLU A 418 -23.44 -1.86 -4.98
CA GLU A 418 -23.44 -2.98 -4.03
C GLU A 418 -22.43 -2.76 -2.89
N LEU A 419 -21.25 -2.27 -3.22
CA LEU A 419 -20.20 -1.98 -2.23
C LEU A 419 -20.64 -0.92 -1.23
N ARG A 420 -21.28 0.16 -1.67
CA ARG A 420 -21.84 1.16 -0.75
C ARG A 420 -22.92 0.59 0.17
N ALA A 421 -23.65 -0.41 -0.28
CA ALA A 421 -24.72 -1.04 0.49
C ALA A 421 -24.21 -2.16 1.42
N LYS A 422 -23.17 -2.89 1.01
CA LYS A 422 -22.80 -4.18 1.61
C LYS A 422 -21.37 -4.24 2.17
N ALA A 423 -20.42 -3.43 1.69
CA ALA A 423 -19.03 -3.55 2.11
C ALA A 423 -18.85 -3.05 3.56
N VAL A 424 -18.23 -3.88 4.38
CA VAL A 424 -17.83 -3.57 5.75
C VAL A 424 -16.43 -2.99 5.77
N THR A 425 -15.48 -3.67 5.12
CA THR A 425 -14.07 -3.27 5.06
C THR A 425 -13.35 -3.96 3.92
N TYR A 426 -12.25 -3.37 3.46
CA TYR A 426 -11.28 -4.00 2.58
C TYR A 426 -9.94 -4.16 3.29
N VAL A 427 -9.42 -5.39 3.34
CA VAL A 427 -8.11 -5.74 3.90
C VAL A 427 -7.16 -6.03 2.75
N ASN A 428 -6.18 -5.16 2.53
CA ASN A 428 -5.13 -5.37 1.57
C ASN A 428 -3.94 -6.09 2.21
N ALA A 429 -3.36 -7.06 1.53
CA ALA A 429 -2.14 -7.72 1.98
C ALA A 429 -1.16 -7.78 0.80
N ASP A 430 -0.41 -6.72 0.64
CA ASP A 430 0.53 -6.55 -0.45
C ASP A 430 1.95 -6.35 0.07
N ASN A 431 2.90 -7.08 -0.51
CA ASN A 431 4.30 -7.17 -0.12
C ASN A 431 4.53 -7.83 1.25
N TYR A 432 5.31 -8.92 1.29
CA TYR A 432 5.89 -9.40 2.54
C TYR A 432 7.35 -9.82 2.37
N ARG A 433 8.10 -9.67 3.43
CA ARG A 433 9.52 -10.06 3.54
C ARG A 433 9.83 -10.40 4.99
N LYS A 434 10.87 -11.18 5.22
CA LYS A 434 11.44 -11.34 6.55
C LYS A 434 11.67 -9.97 7.21
N GLY A 435 11.08 -9.75 8.37
CA GLY A 435 11.17 -8.46 9.04
C GLY A 435 10.21 -8.32 10.22
N TYR A 436 9.36 -7.33 10.20
CA TYR A 436 8.39 -7.05 11.26
C TYR A 436 7.01 -6.74 10.67
N LEU A 437 5.98 -7.13 11.40
CA LEU A 437 4.61 -6.84 11.02
C LEU A 437 4.37 -5.31 11.04
N THR A 438 3.75 -4.81 9.99
CA THR A 438 3.33 -3.41 9.85
C THR A 438 1.88 -3.34 9.42
N THR A 439 1.24 -2.21 9.68
CA THR A 439 -0.12 -1.96 9.23
C THR A 439 -0.31 -0.48 8.86
N SER A 440 -1.17 -0.24 7.89
CA SER A 440 -1.68 1.08 7.51
C SER A 440 -3.19 0.98 7.43
N GLY A 441 -3.91 2.07 7.55
CA GLY A 441 -5.36 1.98 7.42
C GLY A 441 -6.13 3.16 7.97
N SER A 442 -7.43 2.99 7.93
CA SER A 442 -8.40 3.84 8.60
C SER A 442 -8.16 3.87 10.10
N GLY A 443 -8.08 5.06 10.69
CA GLY A 443 -7.72 5.23 12.11
C GLY A 443 -8.62 4.45 13.07
N VAL A 444 -9.91 4.32 12.76
CA VAL A 444 -10.90 3.53 13.53
C VAL A 444 -10.47 2.08 13.81
N MET A 445 -9.52 1.55 13.05
CA MET A 445 -9.07 0.16 13.15
C MET A 445 -7.82 -0.04 14.03
N GLU A 446 -7.23 1.01 14.62
CA GLU A 446 -5.98 0.88 15.37
C GLU A 446 -6.09 -0.07 16.56
N THR A 447 -7.12 0.12 17.39
CA THR A 447 -7.34 -0.75 18.57
C THR A 447 -7.52 -2.21 18.16
N PHE A 448 -8.28 -2.47 17.10
CA PHE A 448 -8.47 -3.82 16.55
C PHE A 448 -7.14 -4.41 16.03
N MET A 449 -6.36 -3.65 15.26
CA MET A 449 -5.07 -4.12 14.75
C MET A 449 -4.05 -4.35 15.86
N ARG A 450 -4.09 -3.59 16.95
CA ARG A 450 -3.27 -3.83 18.14
C ARG A 450 -3.53 -5.22 18.73
N GLU A 451 -4.78 -5.68 18.74
CA GLU A 451 -5.14 -7.03 19.18
C GLU A 451 -4.60 -8.10 18.23
N ILE A 452 -4.69 -7.89 16.91
CA ILE A 452 -4.09 -8.79 15.91
C ILE A 452 -2.56 -8.88 16.13
N PHE A 453 -1.87 -7.75 16.36
CA PHE A 453 -0.43 -7.73 16.65
C PHE A 453 -0.07 -8.44 17.95
N ARG A 454 -0.89 -8.28 19.01
CA ARG A 454 -0.72 -8.99 20.27
C ARG A 454 -0.74 -10.52 20.06
N ASP A 455 -1.67 -10.98 19.24
CA ASP A 455 -1.95 -12.40 19.07
C ASP A 455 -1.10 -13.05 17.97
N THR A 456 -0.44 -12.25 17.11
CA THR A 456 0.49 -12.72 16.09
C THR A 456 1.88 -12.89 16.68
N LYS A 457 2.50 -14.08 16.48
CA LYS A 457 3.87 -14.37 16.91
C LYS A 457 4.85 -14.05 15.80
N ASP A 458 5.90 -13.31 16.15
CA ASP A 458 7.04 -13.06 15.27
C ASP A 458 7.83 -14.36 15.06
N PRO A 459 8.10 -14.77 13.79
CA PRO A 459 8.74 -16.05 13.49
C PRO A 459 10.16 -16.19 14.04
N ALA A 460 10.92 -15.08 14.11
CA ALA A 460 12.31 -15.14 14.53
C ALA A 460 12.46 -15.19 16.07
N THR A 461 11.57 -14.53 16.80
CA THR A 461 11.73 -14.32 18.24
C THR A 461 10.69 -15.07 19.08
N GLY A 462 9.58 -15.50 18.49
CA GLY A 462 8.42 -16.06 19.20
C GLY A 462 7.65 -15.06 20.06
N ARG A 463 8.10 -13.81 20.14
CA ARG A 463 7.42 -12.73 20.86
C ARG A 463 6.18 -12.26 20.07
N SER A 464 5.28 -11.51 20.73
CA SER A 464 4.17 -10.90 20.01
C SER A 464 4.67 -9.81 19.05
N ALA A 465 4.00 -9.67 17.90
CA ALA A 465 4.30 -8.57 16.97
C ALA A 465 4.06 -7.20 17.64
N LEU A 466 3.16 -7.12 18.62
CA LEU A 466 2.93 -5.91 19.42
C LEU A 466 4.17 -5.53 20.25
N ASP A 467 4.83 -6.50 20.89
CA ASP A 467 6.05 -6.21 21.65
C ASP A 467 7.19 -5.74 20.76
N ILE A 468 7.33 -6.35 19.57
CA ILE A 468 8.30 -5.89 18.55
C ILE A 468 7.98 -4.46 18.10
N ALA A 469 6.70 -4.16 17.86
CA ALA A 469 6.28 -2.82 17.46
C ALA A 469 6.56 -1.77 18.56
N ARG A 470 6.34 -2.13 19.84
CA ARG A 470 6.68 -1.28 21.01
C ARG A 470 8.17 -0.99 21.09
N ASP A 471 9.01 -2.02 21.01
CA ASP A 471 10.47 -1.86 21.03
C ASP A 471 10.95 -0.93 19.92
N ARG A 472 10.40 -1.07 18.73
CA ARG A 472 10.72 -0.21 17.58
C ARG A 472 10.26 1.23 17.78
N ALA A 473 9.07 1.43 18.31
CA ALA A 473 8.54 2.77 18.61
C ALA A 473 9.38 3.45 19.70
N LEU A 474 9.79 2.70 20.73
CA LEU A 474 10.70 3.20 21.78
C LEU A 474 12.07 3.57 21.23
N ALA A 475 12.63 2.80 20.30
CA ALA A 475 13.94 3.06 19.71
C ALA A 475 14.02 4.38 18.94
N VAL A 476 12.87 4.92 18.47
CA VAL A 476 12.79 6.20 17.74
C VAL A 476 12.14 7.33 18.54
N ALA A 477 11.71 7.06 19.76
CA ALA A 477 11.08 8.05 20.64
C ALA A 477 12.07 9.17 20.98
N ARG A 478 11.59 10.42 20.84
CA ARG A 478 12.41 11.62 21.07
C ARG A 478 12.02 12.40 22.33
N SER A 479 10.95 11.97 23.01
CA SER A 479 10.43 12.59 24.22
C SER A 479 9.87 11.54 25.18
N ALA A 480 9.68 11.91 26.46
CA ALA A 480 8.99 11.06 27.43
C ALA A 480 7.54 10.76 26.99
N ALA A 481 6.86 11.72 26.35
CA ALA A 481 5.52 11.53 25.81
C ALA A 481 5.51 10.50 24.69
N ASP A 482 6.50 10.52 23.76
CA ASP A 482 6.63 9.50 22.70
C ASP A 482 6.88 8.12 23.31
N SER A 483 7.73 8.02 24.33
CA SER A 483 8.01 6.76 25.03
C SER A 483 6.77 6.20 25.71
N MET A 484 5.99 7.04 26.41
CA MET A 484 4.72 6.62 27.00
C MET A 484 3.72 6.16 25.95
N ALA A 485 3.57 6.89 24.86
CA ALA A 485 2.72 6.51 23.74
C ALA A 485 3.15 5.16 23.10
N ALA A 486 4.46 4.92 22.97
CA ALA A 486 5.01 3.66 22.48
C ALA A 486 4.69 2.49 23.41
N LEU A 487 4.84 2.66 24.73
CA LEU A 487 4.51 1.63 25.71
C LEU A 487 3.03 1.31 25.75
N GLU A 488 2.19 2.34 25.71
CA GLU A 488 0.73 2.20 25.79
C GLU A 488 0.16 1.54 24.53
N ARG A 489 0.54 2.01 23.35
CA ARG A 489 -0.06 1.62 22.07
C ARG A 489 0.77 0.59 21.30
N GLY A 490 2.04 0.87 21.08
CA GLY A 490 2.95 0.04 20.29
C GLY A 490 2.69 0.12 18.79
N VAL A 491 1.46 -0.10 18.35
CA VAL A 491 1.03 -0.02 16.97
C VAL A 491 0.46 1.38 16.67
N THR A 492 0.87 1.94 15.55
CA THR A 492 0.29 3.16 14.98
C THR A 492 -0.02 2.89 13.52
N LEU A 493 -1.25 3.14 13.10
CA LEU A 493 -1.64 3.05 11.70
C LEU A 493 -1.05 4.23 10.92
N THR A 494 -0.36 3.92 9.83
CA THR A 494 0.00 4.96 8.87
C THR A 494 -1.17 5.23 7.92
N PRO A 495 -1.40 6.48 7.49
CA PRO A 495 -2.48 6.79 6.57
C PRO A 495 -2.30 6.10 5.22
N LEU A 496 -3.41 5.83 4.51
CA LEU A 496 -3.43 5.23 3.19
C LEU A 496 -3.25 6.28 2.10
N GLY A 497 -2.37 5.99 1.13
CA GLY A 497 -2.24 6.73 -0.12
C GLY A 497 -3.16 6.18 -1.21
N THR A 498 -2.61 6.08 -2.44
CA THR A 498 -3.30 5.52 -3.61
C THR A 498 -2.43 4.49 -4.34
N ASN A 499 -1.45 3.93 -3.66
CA ASN A 499 -0.35 3.17 -4.26
C ASN A 499 -0.55 1.66 -4.26
N THR A 500 -1.76 1.17 -3.99
CA THR A 500 -2.15 -0.24 -4.11
C THR A 500 -3.68 -0.37 -4.03
N ASP A 501 -4.20 -1.57 -4.15
CA ASP A 501 -5.62 -1.92 -4.37
C ASP A 501 -6.62 -1.46 -3.29
N TYR A 502 -6.19 -0.97 -2.12
CA TYR A 502 -7.11 -0.30 -1.19
C TYR A 502 -7.58 1.08 -1.69
N GLY A 503 -6.85 1.67 -2.67
CA GLY A 503 -7.14 3.01 -3.18
C GLY A 503 -8.61 3.21 -3.60
N PRO A 504 -9.17 2.42 -4.52
CA PRO A 504 -10.54 2.60 -4.97
C PRO A 504 -11.58 2.41 -3.84
N PHE A 505 -11.32 1.56 -2.86
CA PHE A 505 -12.25 1.34 -1.74
C PHE A 505 -12.34 2.56 -0.83
N ILE A 506 -11.21 3.07 -0.34
CA ILE A 506 -11.22 4.18 0.62
C ILE A 506 -11.32 5.55 -0.08
N GLN A 507 -10.55 5.79 -1.15
CA GLN A 507 -10.43 7.12 -1.77
C GLN A 507 -11.67 7.50 -2.59
N HIS A 508 -12.32 6.51 -3.20
CA HIS A 508 -13.49 6.72 -4.05
C HIS A 508 -14.81 6.45 -3.32
N LEU A 509 -14.91 5.36 -2.57
CA LEU A 509 -16.15 4.94 -1.92
C LEU A 509 -16.22 5.20 -0.41
N GLY A 510 -15.11 5.57 0.26
CA GLY A 510 -15.06 5.76 1.71
C GLY A 510 -15.28 4.49 2.51
N ILE A 511 -14.89 3.34 1.95
CA ILE A 511 -14.96 2.04 2.63
C ILE A 511 -13.73 1.93 3.53
N THR A 512 -13.94 1.68 4.82
CA THR A 512 -12.88 1.42 5.79
C THR A 512 -11.88 0.41 5.24
N SER A 513 -10.60 0.76 5.22
CA SER A 513 -9.58 -0.07 4.59
C SER A 513 -8.36 -0.26 5.49
N LEU A 514 -7.76 -1.43 5.38
CA LEU A 514 -6.52 -1.84 6.07
C LEU A 514 -5.49 -2.33 5.07
N HIS A 515 -4.22 -2.21 5.45
CA HIS A 515 -3.11 -2.88 4.78
C HIS A 515 -2.25 -3.60 5.83
N ILE A 516 -1.97 -4.88 5.61
CA ILE A 516 -1.19 -5.74 6.49
C ILE A 516 0.02 -6.27 5.72
N ALA A 517 1.23 -6.05 6.22
CA ALA A 517 2.44 -6.52 5.57
C ALA A 517 3.57 -6.82 6.57
N TYR A 518 4.43 -7.79 6.26
CA TYR A 518 5.73 -7.90 6.90
C TYR A 518 6.77 -7.14 6.08
N ARG A 519 7.51 -6.24 6.69
CA ARG A 519 8.45 -5.35 5.98
C ARG A 519 9.84 -5.35 6.62
N ASN A 520 10.85 -5.18 5.75
CA ASN A 520 12.22 -4.89 6.12
C ASN A 520 12.77 -3.76 5.24
N VAL A 521 13.98 -3.29 5.53
CA VAL A 521 14.65 -2.26 4.73
C VAL A 521 15.17 -2.88 3.41
N GLY A 522 14.94 -2.15 2.31
CA GLY A 522 15.50 -2.47 0.98
C GLY A 522 14.51 -3.13 0.03
N ARG A 523 14.51 -2.63 -1.20
CA ARG A 523 13.66 -3.12 -2.31
C ARG A 523 14.45 -3.89 -3.37
N GLY A 524 15.76 -3.97 -3.21
CA GLY A 524 16.70 -4.74 -4.01
C GLY A 524 16.41 -4.86 -5.50
N THR A 525 15.72 -5.91 -5.88
CA THR A 525 15.44 -6.27 -7.28
C THR A 525 14.03 -5.88 -7.76
N TYR A 526 13.31 -5.08 -6.98
CA TYR A 526 11.94 -4.64 -7.24
C TYR A 526 11.72 -4.21 -8.71
N HIS A 527 10.67 -4.75 -9.35
CA HIS A 527 10.26 -4.48 -10.73
C HIS A 527 11.31 -4.80 -11.81
N SER A 528 12.30 -5.63 -11.50
CA SER A 528 13.31 -6.09 -12.45
C SER A 528 13.17 -7.58 -12.76
N VAL A 529 13.93 -8.09 -13.71
CA VAL A 529 14.02 -9.53 -14.01
C VAL A 529 14.44 -10.35 -12.79
N PHE A 530 15.14 -9.72 -11.85
CA PHE A 530 15.67 -10.38 -10.66
C PHE A 530 14.69 -10.38 -9.49
N ASP A 531 13.46 -9.89 -9.65
CA ASP A 531 12.36 -10.19 -8.74
C ASP A 531 11.81 -11.59 -9.03
N SER A 532 12.68 -12.58 -8.81
CA SER A 532 12.52 -13.98 -9.16
C SER A 532 12.28 -14.85 -7.93
N TYR A 533 11.81 -16.09 -8.15
CA TYR A 533 11.69 -17.09 -7.09
C TYR A 533 13.04 -17.35 -6.39
N ALA A 534 14.12 -17.45 -7.15
CA ALA A 534 15.47 -17.68 -6.60
C ALA A 534 15.93 -16.54 -5.67
N TYR A 535 15.62 -15.30 -6.04
CA TYR A 535 15.89 -14.13 -5.20
C TYR A 535 15.05 -14.16 -3.91
N PHE A 536 13.75 -14.44 -4.04
CA PHE A 536 12.81 -14.47 -2.92
C PHE A 536 13.22 -15.52 -1.87
N GLU A 537 13.42 -16.78 -2.31
CA GLU A 537 13.83 -17.88 -1.44
C GLU A 537 15.18 -17.62 -0.77
N ARG A 538 16.10 -16.92 -1.43
CA ARG A 538 17.43 -16.66 -0.90
C ARG A 538 17.50 -15.51 0.09
N PHE A 539 16.76 -14.43 -0.13
CA PHE A 539 16.94 -13.17 0.59
C PHE A 539 15.72 -12.66 1.33
N LEU A 540 14.50 -12.97 0.85
CA LEU A 540 13.30 -12.35 1.41
C LEU A 540 12.64 -13.18 2.50
N ASP A 541 12.40 -14.47 2.27
CA ASP A 541 11.88 -15.39 3.29
C ASP A 541 12.34 -16.83 3.02
N PRO A 542 13.57 -17.22 3.39
CA PRO A 542 14.17 -18.51 3.02
C PRO A 542 13.42 -19.75 3.48
N ASP A 543 12.74 -19.68 4.61
CA ASP A 543 11.95 -20.76 5.19
C ASP A 543 10.43 -20.55 5.11
N PHE A 544 9.99 -19.45 4.50
CA PHE A 544 8.59 -19.04 4.36
C PHE A 544 7.84 -18.90 5.69
N SER A 545 8.55 -18.72 6.79
CA SER A 545 7.98 -18.59 8.12
C SER A 545 7.22 -17.26 8.29
N TYR A 546 7.70 -16.18 7.67
CA TYR A 546 7.03 -14.88 7.67
C TYR A 546 5.76 -14.90 6.80
N GLY A 547 5.79 -15.60 5.67
CA GLY A 547 4.58 -15.85 4.86
C GLY A 547 3.51 -16.60 5.65
N ARG A 548 3.91 -17.64 6.41
CA ARG A 548 3.00 -18.36 7.31
C ARG A 548 2.39 -17.43 8.37
N ALA A 549 3.22 -16.57 8.98
CA ALA A 549 2.76 -15.63 10.00
C ALA A 549 1.80 -14.58 9.40
N GLN A 550 2.09 -14.05 8.22
CA GLN A 550 1.20 -13.12 7.52
C GLN A 550 -0.13 -13.76 7.17
N SER A 551 -0.12 -14.99 6.61
CA SER A 551 -1.35 -15.74 6.31
C SER A 551 -2.22 -15.92 7.56
N GLY A 552 -1.59 -16.25 8.71
CA GLY A 552 -2.30 -16.37 9.99
C GLY A 552 -2.89 -15.07 10.49
N ALA A 553 -2.14 -13.96 10.36
CA ALA A 553 -2.61 -12.63 10.75
C ALA A 553 -3.77 -12.16 9.85
N VAL A 554 -3.67 -12.36 8.53
CA VAL A 554 -4.74 -12.03 7.57
C VAL A 554 -5.99 -12.87 7.85
N ALA A 555 -5.86 -14.19 8.01
CA ALA A 555 -6.99 -15.08 8.28
C ALA A 555 -7.69 -14.72 9.60
N SER A 556 -6.93 -14.43 10.67
CA SER A 556 -7.46 -13.98 11.96
C SER A 556 -8.19 -12.64 11.84
N THR A 557 -7.62 -11.68 11.09
CA THR A 557 -8.24 -10.37 10.83
C THR A 557 -9.61 -10.54 10.16
N VAL A 558 -9.66 -11.31 9.07
CA VAL A 558 -10.88 -11.55 8.30
C VAL A 558 -11.92 -12.30 9.14
N LEU A 559 -11.51 -13.36 9.86
CA LEU A 559 -12.39 -14.13 10.72
C LEU A 559 -13.03 -13.26 11.80
N ARG A 560 -12.23 -12.49 12.55
CA ARG A 560 -12.75 -11.63 13.61
C ARG A 560 -13.69 -10.55 13.09
N LEU A 561 -13.41 -9.98 11.91
CA LEU A 561 -14.31 -9.02 11.28
C LEU A 561 -15.61 -9.66 10.78
N ALA A 562 -15.51 -10.88 10.24
CA ALA A 562 -16.68 -11.61 9.77
C ALA A 562 -17.61 -12.06 10.91
N ASP A 563 -17.06 -12.44 12.07
CA ASP A 563 -17.80 -13.02 13.19
C ASP A 563 -18.12 -12.02 14.31
N ALA A 564 -17.65 -10.77 14.25
CA ALA A 564 -17.89 -9.78 15.30
C ALA A 564 -19.38 -9.42 15.44
N PRO A 565 -20.02 -9.64 16.61
CA PRO A 565 -21.40 -9.22 16.85
C PRO A 565 -21.60 -7.71 16.69
N VAL A 566 -20.60 -6.91 17.15
CA VAL A 566 -20.52 -5.47 16.91
C VAL A 566 -19.20 -5.19 16.20
N LEU A 567 -19.24 -4.48 15.09
CA LEU A 567 -18.01 -4.15 14.36
C LEU A 567 -17.00 -3.41 15.23
N PRO A 568 -15.71 -3.80 15.25
CA PRO A 568 -14.75 -3.39 16.28
C PRO A 568 -14.13 -2.00 16.05
N TRP A 569 -14.84 -1.03 15.43
CA TRP A 569 -14.35 0.33 15.19
C TRP A 569 -14.17 1.11 16.49
N SER A 570 -13.09 1.87 16.58
CA SER A 570 -12.77 2.79 17.68
C SER A 570 -12.68 4.21 17.15
N PHE A 571 -13.77 4.98 17.29
CA PHE A 571 -13.81 6.34 16.76
C PHE A 571 -12.94 7.34 17.55
N SER A 572 -12.58 7.01 18.80
CA SER A 572 -11.61 7.78 19.56
C SER A 572 -10.20 7.69 18.95
N ASP A 573 -9.89 6.62 18.20
CA ASP A 573 -8.62 6.46 17.52
C ASP A 573 -8.46 7.49 16.40
N ASP A 574 -9.49 7.75 15.58
CA ASP A 574 -9.43 8.77 14.52
C ASP A 574 -9.17 10.17 15.05
N ALA A 575 -9.81 10.57 16.13
CA ALA A 575 -9.60 11.88 16.73
C ALA A 575 -8.14 12.11 17.16
N ARG A 576 -7.47 11.05 17.64
CA ARG A 576 -6.04 11.09 17.98
C ARG A 576 -5.16 11.33 16.75
N TYR A 577 -5.53 10.81 15.59
CA TYR A 577 -4.83 11.05 14.33
C TYR A 577 -5.09 12.44 13.77
N PHE A 578 -6.35 12.86 13.75
CA PHE A 578 -6.75 14.10 13.10
C PHE A 578 -6.19 15.35 13.82
N ARG A 579 -6.07 15.28 15.14
CA ARG A 579 -5.61 16.44 15.93
C ARG A 579 -4.16 16.86 15.61
N PRO A 580 -3.15 15.98 15.62
CA PRO A 580 -1.81 16.34 15.18
C PRO A 580 -1.75 16.85 13.75
N TRP A 581 -2.52 16.23 12.84
CA TRP A 581 -2.54 16.64 11.43
C TRP A 581 -3.16 18.02 11.23
N ALA A 582 -4.19 18.37 12.01
CA ALA A 582 -4.77 19.71 12.01
C ALA A 582 -3.78 20.77 12.54
N LEU A 583 -3.01 20.43 13.59
CA LEU A 583 -1.95 21.29 14.12
C LEU A 583 -0.81 21.48 13.11
N GLU A 584 -0.44 20.43 12.36
CA GLU A 584 0.53 20.54 11.27
C GLU A 584 0.06 21.50 10.18
N LEU A 585 -1.22 21.41 9.75
CA LEU A 585 -1.79 22.37 8.79
C LEU A 585 -1.66 23.81 9.29
N GLN A 586 -2.03 24.04 10.53
CA GLN A 586 -1.93 25.38 11.17
C GLN A 586 -0.49 25.90 11.21
N ALA A 587 0.49 25.01 11.36
CA ALA A 587 1.92 25.36 11.42
C ALA A 587 2.52 25.69 10.05
N LEU A 588 1.89 25.30 8.94
CA LEU A 588 2.41 25.57 7.59
C LEU A 588 2.55 27.08 7.34
N SER A 589 3.66 27.47 6.69
CA SER A 589 3.90 28.86 6.31
C SER A 589 2.83 29.41 5.37
N GLY A 590 2.27 28.55 4.51
CA GLY A 590 1.12 28.85 3.63
C GLY A 590 -0.14 29.24 4.41
N ALA A 591 -0.46 28.50 5.49
CA ALA A 591 -1.61 28.79 6.36
C ALA A 591 -1.51 30.18 6.99
N LYS A 592 -0.33 30.54 7.52
CA LYS A 592 -0.07 31.86 8.09
C LYS A 592 -0.21 32.99 7.05
N ARG A 593 0.36 32.81 5.85
CA ARG A 593 0.25 33.77 4.74
C ARG A 593 -1.19 33.90 4.24
N ALA A 594 -1.92 32.79 4.21
CA ALA A 594 -3.32 32.78 3.80
C ALA A 594 -4.26 33.39 4.84
N GLY A 595 -3.84 33.51 6.11
CA GLY A 595 -4.71 33.93 7.21
C GLY A 595 -5.89 32.99 7.41
N ILE A 596 -5.66 31.65 7.22
CA ILE A 596 -6.70 30.64 7.45
C ILE A 596 -6.68 30.26 8.92
N ASP A 597 -7.85 30.37 9.56
CA ASP A 597 -8.06 29.91 10.93
C ASP A 597 -8.44 28.43 10.95
N PHE A 598 -7.64 27.59 11.62
CA PHE A 598 -7.91 26.18 11.82
C PHE A 598 -8.59 25.86 13.16
N ALA A 599 -8.95 26.85 13.98
CA ALA A 599 -9.71 26.64 15.22
C ALA A 599 -11.03 25.88 14.99
N PRO A 600 -11.80 26.15 13.89
CA PRO A 600 -13.01 25.37 13.59
C PRO A 600 -12.74 23.90 13.31
N LEU A 601 -11.60 23.54 12.69
CA LEU A 601 -11.19 22.15 12.45
C LEU A 601 -10.81 21.47 13.77
N LEU A 602 -10.00 22.14 14.59
CA LEU A 602 -9.63 21.62 15.92
C LEU A 602 -10.85 21.38 16.81
N ALA A 603 -11.80 22.33 16.84
CA ALA A 603 -13.05 22.16 17.57
C ALA A 603 -13.92 20.99 17.04
N ALA A 604 -13.93 20.75 15.73
CA ALA A 604 -14.61 19.60 15.14
C ALA A 604 -13.95 18.28 15.54
N VAL A 605 -12.61 18.23 15.56
CA VAL A 605 -11.84 17.06 16.01
C VAL A 605 -12.02 16.83 17.51
N ASP A 606 -12.02 17.86 18.34
CA ASP A 606 -12.28 17.72 19.79
C ASP A 606 -13.72 17.22 20.04
N SER A 607 -14.70 17.64 19.24
CA SER A 607 -16.07 17.10 19.25
C SER A 607 -16.11 15.61 18.86
N LEU A 608 -15.30 15.19 17.88
CA LEU A 608 -15.16 13.79 17.51
C LEU A 608 -14.53 12.99 18.63
N ALA A 609 -13.50 13.51 19.32
CA ALA A 609 -12.85 12.85 20.44
C ALA A 609 -13.85 12.55 21.57
N VAL A 610 -14.68 13.52 21.93
CA VAL A 610 -15.74 13.34 22.95
C VAL A 610 -16.76 12.30 22.48
N ALA A 611 -17.23 12.39 21.23
CA ALA A 611 -18.20 11.44 20.68
C ALA A 611 -17.62 10.02 20.61
N GLY A 612 -16.37 9.87 20.21
CA GLY A 612 -15.67 8.58 20.15
C GLY A 612 -15.53 7.93 21.53
N ALA A 613 -15.12 8.68 22.54
CA ALA A 613 -15.03 8.19 23.89
C ALA A 613 -16.39 7.73 24.45
N GLN A 614 -17.46 8.48 24.18
CA GLN A 614 -18.83 8.09 24.56
C GLN A 614 -19.28 6.81 23.85
N TYR A 615 -18.96 6.69 22.55
CA TYR A 615 -19.25 5.48 21.78
C TYR A 615 -18.51 4.26 22.35
N ASP A 616 -17.22 4.39 22.67
CA ASP A 616 -16.44 3.28 23.24
C ASP A 616 -17.05 2.78 24.56
N VAL A 617 -17.52 3.68 25.41
CA VAL A 617 -18.24 3.34 26.68
C VAL A 617 -19.57 2.64 26.37
N ALA A 618 -20.37 3.16 25.45
CA ALA A 618 -21.66 2.57 25.07
C ALA A 618 -21.47 1.16 24.48
N MET A 619 -20.47 0.99 23.61
CA MET A 619 -20.12 -0.30 23.04
C MET A 619 -19.74 -1.32 24.12
N GLN A 620 -18.86 -0.95 25.06
CA GLN A 620 -18.47 -1.83 26.15
C GLN A 620 -19.68 -2.20 27.05
N ARG A 621 -20.56 -1.26 27.34
CA ARG A 621 -21.81 -1.49 28.06
C ARG A 621 -22.71 -2.49 27.32
N THR A 622 -22.86 -2.32 26.01
CA THR A 622 -23.65 -3.22 25.16
C THR A 622 -23.06 -4.63 25.16
N LEU A 623 -21.77 -4.77 24.94
CA LEU A 623 -21.08 -6.07 24.97
C LEU A 623 -21.14 -6.76 26.34
N SER A 624 -21.11 -6.01 27.44
CA SER A 624 -21.20 -6.57 28.80
C SER A 624 -22.55 -7.22 29.11
N ARG A 625 -23.57 -6.99 28.28
CA ARG A 625 -24.88 -7.64 28.42
C ARG A 625 -24.92 -9.11 27.96
N GLY A 626 -23.88 -9.55 27.24
CA GLY A 626 -23.71 -10.93 26.79
C GLY A 626 -24.43 -11.27 25.50
N SER A 627 -24.06 -12.41 24.90
CA SER A 627 -24.49 -12.87 23.59
C SER A 627 -26.01 -13.03 23.46
N ALA A 628 -26.70 -13.47 24.52
CA ALA A 628 -28.15 -13.67 24.51
C ALA A 628 -28.92 -12.35 24.29
N VAL A 629 -28.49 -11.25 24.96
CA VAL A 629 -29.10 -9.93 24.78
C VAL A 629 -28.80 -9.38 23.38
N LEU A 630 -27.59 -9.56 22.89
CA LEU A 630 -27.22 -9.14 21.54
C LEU A 630 -28.09 -9.85 20.49
N LEU A 631 -28.29 -11.14 20.64
CA LEU A 631 -29.14 -11.93 19.74
C LEU A 631 -30.61 -11.48 19.78
N ALA A 632 -31.14 -11.18 20.98
CA ALA A 632 -32.51 -10.68 21.13
C ALA A 632 -32.73 -9.30 20.47
N ASN A 633 -31.65 -8.52 20.30
CA ASN A 633 -31.68 -7.20 19.64
C ASN A 633 -31.07 -7.22 18.24
N LYS A 634 -31.07 -8.36 17.54
CA LYS A 634 -30.37 -8.57 16.27
C LYS A 634 -30.68 -7.48 15.23
N GLU A 635 -31.94 -7.14 14.99
CA GLU A 635 -32.35 -6.16 13.99
C GLU A 635 -31.76 -4.76 14.25
N ILE A 636 -31.72 -4.35 15.54
CA ILE A 636 -31.13 -3.08 15.94
C ILE A 636 -29.60 -3.14 15.73
N LEU A 637 -28.95 -4.24 16.11
CA LEU A 637 -27.51 -4.43 15.90
C LEU A 637 -27.12 -4.45 14.42
N ASP A 638 -27.93 -5.07 13.58
CA ASP A 638 -27.72 -5.08 12.13
C ASP A 638 -27.75 -3.65 11.56
N ALA A 639 -28.69 -2.82 12.02
CA ALA A 639 -28.76 -1.41 11.63
C ALA A 639 -27.53 -0.63 12.14
N ILE A 640 -27.11 -0.87 13.38
CA ILE A 640 -25.92 -0.27 13.98
C ILE A 640 -24.66 -0.68 13.21
N ASN A 641 -24.46 -1.95 12.91
CA ASN A 641 -23.30 -2.45 12.17
C ASN A 641 -23.20 -1.85 10.75
N ARG A 642 -24.32 -1.75 10.03
CA ARG A 642 -24.36 -1.04 8.74
C ARG A 642 -23.97 0.44 8.88
N ALA A 643 -24.43 1.10 9.94
CA ALA A 643 -24.10 2.50 10.21
C ALA A 643 -22.64 2.69 10.64
N ILE A 644 -22.04 1.72 11.34
CA ILE A 644 -20.60 1.67 11.66
C ILE A 644 -19.80 1.47 10.37
N ALA A 645 -20.11 0.48 9.57
CA ALA A 645 -19.41 0.17 8.32
C ALA A 645 -19.40 1.37 7.34
N SER A 646 -20.52 2.10 7.25
CA SER A 646 -20.64 3.28 6.38
C SER A 646 -20.21 4.59 7.02
N SER A 647 -19.60 4.58 8.21
CA SER A 647 -19.28 5.80 8.95
C SER A 647 -18.26 6.68 8.23
N GLU A 648 -17.17 6.12 7.69
CA GLU A 648 -16.15 6.88 6.97
C GLU A 648 -16.69 7.50 5.67
N ALA A 649 -17.65 6.84 5.01
CA ALA A 649 -18.31 7.40 3.84
C ALA A 649 -19.07 8.73 4.13
N THR A 650 -19.41 9.00 5.40
CA THR A 650 -20.00 10.28 5.79
C THR A 650 -19.03 11.46 5.65
N MET A 651 -17.74 11.20 5.59
CA MET A 651 -16.70 12.21 5.35
C MET A 651 -16.52 12.55 3.87
N LEU A 652 -16.98 11.73 2.95
CA LEU A 652 -16.78 11.97 1.52
C LEU A 652 -17.24 13.38 1.12
N LEU A 653 -16.44 13.99 0.25
CA LEU A 653 -16.76 15.30 -0.33
C LEU A 653 -17.79 15.13 -1.45
N PRO A 654 -18.93 15.78 -1.40
CA PRO A 654 -19.93 15.73 -2.48
C PRO A 654 -19.32 16.18 -3.81
N GLY A 655 -19.42 15.34 -4.85
CA GLY A 655 -18.83 15.63 -6.17
C GLY A 655 -17.31 15.47 -6.24
N GLY A 656 -16.68 14.95 -5.18
CA GLY A 656 -15.23 14.76 -5.07
C GLY A 656 -14.46 16.07 -4.91
N VAL A 657 -13.16 15.99 -5.05
CA VAL A 657 -12.26 17.14 -4.98
C VAL A 657 -12.31 17.94 -6.28
N PRO A 658 -12.37 19.27 -6.24
CA PRO A 658 -12.34 20.11 -7.46
C PRO A 658 -11.13 19.77 -8.34
N GLY A 659 -11.40 19.46 -9.62
CA GLY A 659 -10.38 19.02 -10.58
C GLY A 659 -9.90 17.58 -10.43
N ARG A 660 -10.42 16.84 -9.43
CA ARG A 660 -10.09 15.43 -9.15
C ARG A 660 -11.32 14.69 -8.59
N SER A 661 -12.42 14.72 -9.31
CA SER A 661 -13.72 14.23 -8.84
C SER A 661 -13.75 12.76 -8.44
N TRP A 662 -12.82 11.96 -8.94
CA TRP A 662 -12.68 10.56 -8.55
C TRP A 662 -12.29 10.40 -7.08
N PHE A 663 -11.48 11.32 -6.54
CA PHE A 663 -11.08 11.34 -5.13
C PHE A 663 -12.14 12.06 -4.30
N ALA A 664 -12.73 11.38 -3.36
CA ALA A 664 -13.77 11.94 -2.50
C ALA A 664 -13.42 11.91 -1.00
N TYR A 665 -12.44 11.10 -0.57
CA TYR A 665 -12.07 10.93 0.83
C TYR A 665 -11.04 11.99 1.27
N PRO A 666 -11.40 12.91 2.21
CA PRO A 666 -10.56 14.09 2.48
C PRO A 666 -9.43 13.87 3.49
N VAL A 667 -9.39 12.70 4.17
CA VAL A 667 -8.53 12.49 5.34
C VAL A 667 -7.09 12.17 4.94
N SER A 668 -6.93 11.28 3.98
CA SER A 668 -5.62 10.90 3.44
C SER A 668 -5.74 10.49 1.98
N SER A 669 -4.75 10.81 1.18
CA SER A 669 -4.69 10.43 -0.23
C SER A 669 -3.29 10.65 -0.78
N GLY A 670 -3.05 10.28 -2.03
CA GLY A 670 -1.94 10.80 -2.82
C GLY A 670 -2.05 12.29 -3.08
N SER A 671 -1.01 12.93 -3.57
CA SER A 671 -0.99 14.37 -3.88
C SER A 671 -0.23 14.67 -5.17
N ALA A 672 -0.50 15.83 -5.75
CA ALA A 672 0.24 16.33 -6.93
C ALA A 672 1.76 16.43 -6.69
N TYR A 673 2.19 16.54 -5.44
CA TYR A 673 3.59 16.70 -5.08
C TYR A 673 4.30 15.37 -4.81
N ASN A 674 3.62 14.41 -4.18
CA ASN A 674 4.19 13.12 -3.79
C ASN A 674 3.66 11.92 -4.60
N GLY A 675 2.75 12.15 -5.56
CA GLY A 675 2.08 11.07 -6.28
C GLY A 675 1.21 10.23 -5.35
N SER A 676 1.32 8.92 -5.44
CA SER A 676 0.53 7.94 -4.68
C SER A 676 0.85 7.85 -3.18
N VAL A 677 1.98 8.42 -2.74
CA VAL A 677 2.39 8.38 -1.32
C VAL A 677 1.41 9.16 -0.45
N ALA A 678 0.99 8.55 0.65
CA ALA A 678 0.00 9.13 1.55
C ALA A 678 0.39 10.50 2.10
N ARG A 679 -0.54 11.45 1.99
CA ARG A 679 -0.51 12.76 2.66
C ARG A 679 -1.76 12.91 3.50
N THR A 680 -1.63 13.56 4.63
CA THR A 680 -2.75 13.87 5.54
C THR A 680 -3.40 15.18 5.14
N PHE A 681 -4.73 15.19 5.12
CA PHE A 681 -5.54 16.32 4.66
C PHE A 681 -5.02 16.95 3.36
N PRO A 682 -4.77 16.11 2.31
CA PRO A 682 -4.00 16.51 1.14
C PRO A 682 -4.64 17.68 0.41
N PHE A 683 -5.96 17.74 0.38
CA PHE A 683 -6.71 18.75 -0.37
C PHE A 683 -6.71 20.15 0.26
N VAL A 684 -6.35 20.24 1.55
CA VAL A 684 -6.06 21.53 2.22
C VAL A 684 -4.56 21.83 2.17
N ARG A 685 -3.75 20.81 2.43
CA ARG A 685 -2.29 20.95 2.51
C ARG A 685 -1.68 21.38 1.17
N GLU A 686 -2.05 20.72 0.09
CA GLU A 686 -1.49 20.95 -1.23
C GLU A 686 -1.71 22.39 -1.74
N PRO A 687 -2.94 22.96 -1.73
CA PRO A 687 -3.14 24.36 -2.09
C PRO A 687 -2.37 25.33 -1.19
N LEU A 688 -2.21 25.04 0.11
CA LEU A 688 -1.39 25.85 1.01
C LEU A 688 0.09 25.87 0.61
N GLU A 689 0.63 24.72 0.23
CA GLU A 689 2.02 24.55 -0.20
C GLU A 689 2.26 25.22 -1.57
N LEU A 690 1.29 25.15 -2.48
CA LEU A 690 1.34 25.73 -3.82
C LEU A 690 1.00 27.24 -3.85
N GLY A 691 0.45 27.80 -2.77
CA GLY A 691 0.07 29.21 -2.67
C GLY A 691 -1.30 29.54 -3.24
N ASP A 692 -2.13 28.53 -3.55
CA ASP A 692 -3.55 28.72 -3.91
C ASP A 692 -4.41 28.82 -2.64
N PHE A 693 -4.38 30.00 -2.04
CA PHE A 693 -5.04 30.24 -0.76
C PHE A 693 -6.57 30.29 -0.87
N ALA A 694 -7.11 30.54 -2.05
CA ALA A 694 -8.55 30.52 -2.29
C ALA A 694 -9.07 29.06 -2.24
N ALA A 695 -8.45 28.17 -2.97
CA ALA A 695 -8.77 26.75 -2.91
C ALA A 695 -8.54 26.17 -1.50
N ALA A 696 -7.44 26.55 -0.83
CA ALA A 696 -7.14 26.10 0.54
C ALA A 696 -8.28 26.43 1.53
N ARG A 697 -8.87 27.64 1.46
CA ARG A 697 -10.01 28.03 2.33
C ARG A 697 -11.24 27.16 2.07
N VAL A 698 -11.63 27.03 0.81
CA VAL A 698 -12.78 26.21 0.42
C VAL A 698 -12.63 24.78 0.91
N GLN A 699 -11.43 24.21 0.75
CA GLN A 699 -11.16 22.84 1.18
C GLN A 699 -11.05 22.69 2.70
N ALA A 700 -10.58 23.71 3.42
CA ALA A 700 -10.58 23.72 4.89
C ALA A 700 -12.02 23.72 5.43
N ASP A 701 -12.90 24.52 4.88
CA ASP A 701 -14.32 24.54 5.27
C ASP A 701 -15.01 23.20 4.96
N ALA A 702 -14.73 22.62 3.80
CA ALA A 702 -15.23 21.30 3.41
C ALA A 702 -14.76 20.19 4.36
N LEU A 703 -13.48 20.22 4.78
CA LEU A 703 -12.90 19.29 5.75
C LEU A 703 -13.58 19.44 7.13
N VAL A 704 -13.79 20.67 7.61
CA VAL A 704 -14.51 20.93 8.87
C VAL A 704 -15.92 20.35 8.81
N ALA A 705 -16.63 20.55 7.71
CA ALA A 705 -17.98 20.01 7.51
C ALA A 705 -17.96 18.47 7.50
N ALA A 706 -16.95 17.84 6.86
CA ALA A 706 -16.78 16.38 6.82
C ALA A 706 -16.56 15.80 8.22
N VAL A 707 -15.63 16.36 9.00
CA VAL A 707 -15.35 15.89 10.38
C VAL A 707 -16.57 16.08 11.30
N ARG A 708 -17.34 17.18 11.11
CA ARG A 708 -18.60 17.40 11.87
C ARG A 708 -19.68 16.37 11.52
N ARG A 709 -19.82 15.99 10.24
CA ARG A 709 -20.77 14.93 9.84
C ARG A 709 -20.36 13.59 10.46
N PHE A 710 -19.07 13.28 10.44
CA PHE A 710 -18.56 12.06 11.05
C PHE A 710 -18.79 12.03 12.57
N ALA A 711 -18.47 13.11 13.29
CA ALA A 711 -18.77 13.22 14.72
C ALA A 711 -20.28 13.11 15.02
N ALA A 712 -21.15 13.64 14.16
CA ALA A 712 -22.61 13.49 14.30
C ALA A 712 -23.04 12.02 14.12
N ARG A 713 -22.47 11.30 13.14
CA ARG A 713 -22.69 9.86 12.96
C ARG A 713 -22.29 9.08 14.22
N VAL A 714 -21.13 9.36 14.80
CA VAL A 714 -20.65 8.69 16.01
C VAL A 714 -21.58 8.90 17.22
N ARG A 715 -22.08 10.12 17.41
CA ARG A 715 -23.09 10.42 18.44
C ARG A 715 -24.41 9.67 18.22
N ASP A 716 -24.82 9.52 16.96
CA ASP A 716 -26.02 8.76 16.62
C ASP A 716 -25.85 7.27 16.94
N LEU A 717 -24.71 6.68 16.57
CA LEU A 717 -24.35 5.30 16.93
C LEU A 717 -24.38 5.08 18.43
N THR A 718 -23.86 6.03 19.23
CA THR A 718 -23.92 5.97 20.70
C THR A 718 -25.35 5.87 21.20
N ARG A 719 -26.24 6.75 20.68
CA ARG A 719 -27.67 6.73 21.06
C ARG A 719 -28.34 5.42 20.71
N GLN A 720 -28.04 4.86 19.52
CA GLN A 720 -28.59 3.57 19.10
C GLN A 720 -28.13 2.42 19.98
N LEU A 721 -26.83 2.35 20.34
CA LEU A 721 -26.31 1.34 21.28
C LEU A 721 -26.98 1.41 22.65
N ASP A 722 -27.31 2.61 23.14
CA ASP A 722 -27.99 2.79 24.43
C ASP A 722 -29.47 2.31 24.41
N THR A 723 -30.06 2.04 23.25
CA THR A 723 -31.40 1.44 23.15
C THR A 723 -31.43 -0.07 23.35
N ILE A 724 -30.30 -0.75 23.24
CA ILE A 724 -30.16 -2.20 23.46
C ILE A 724 -30.37 -2.49 24.94
N ARG A 725 -31.37 -3.32 25.27
CA ARG A 725 -31.79 -3.62 26.65
C ARG A 725 -31.73 -5.10 26.95
#